data_0ddd7a8923685cac497f841b094e952f
#
_entry.id   0ddd7a8923685cac497f841b094e952f
#
_cell.length_a   1.000
_cell.length_b   1.000
_cell.length_c   1.000
_cell.angle_alpha   90.00
_cell.angle_beta   90.00
_cell.angle_gamma   90.00
#
_symmetry.space_group_name_H-M   'P 1'
#
loop_
_entity.id
_entity.type
_entity.pdbx_description
1 polymer ?
#
loop_
_entity_poly.entity_id
_entity_poly.type
_entity_poly.pdbx_seq_one_letter_code
_entity_poly.pdbx_strand_id
1 'polypeptide(L)'
;MQIKAIALYSHTGKRRIIDFEPGQLNVVTGVSKTGKSALLDIVEFCLGRDTLVMPVGPITKTVAWYGVLLEHGATRVFIGRPTPDEGAASTQRAMLEIGAELEVPEFGQLEVNADTKSLRDQVGRLIGIDENAGEPATPWAQSGLEANLGHATFLCLQGQGEIDNRDLLFHRQGEDGIAPALRDTLPYFLGAVPRDQAIQRQELIAARRDLRRAQADLERAKAVDEEIDVTLLAMVREAVASGLLQEQERSGRAEMFAALRSVLEVPIAPAAEFDDVTAGRREALERERSELRIALRAAGAQVELLRSMGSDENAYASVVGQQISRLSSIHLLGDADGGDVCPVCARGLEHDDVSVQELEEVAGQLAAQLEDVESIRPRRKEALEELTATIDQLREKLRAVDEALVGLAEQDEQAGMTSSTAESQAFTRGRIQHFLDTTKAIEASELERLANVVVVRQRSVEAIEQRVDPDASREELTARLAVVAKDITSYSRRLDLEYHEAVWLDLKRLTVMTETDQGSAPLFRIGSAENWVGSHLAAHLALHRYFTRHDRPVPRFLMLDQPSQAYYPSEVEQEGGVPEGEDDRAAVRRMYELMRDVASELAPEFQIIVCDHANLPEDWFQDAVRHNWREGRKLIPQEWIDEAAES
;
A
#
# COMPACT_ATOMS: atom_id res chain seq x y z
N MET A 1 -4.92 25.07 -3.56
CA MET A 1 -5.63 25.22 -2.26
C MET A 1 -4.74 26.03 -1.32
N GLN A 2 -5.25 27.11 -0.75
CA GLN A 2 -4.52 28.09 0.08
C GLN A 2 -5.33 28.36 1.37
N ILE A 3 -4.69 28.88 2.42
CA ILE A 3 -5.33 29.16 3.70
C ILE A 3 -5.93 30.57 3.66
N LYS A 4 -7.25 30.68 3.83
CA LYS A 4 -7.97 31.96 3.91
C LYS A 4 -8.07 32.46 5.36
N ALA A 5 -8.36 31.52 6.30
CA ALA A 5 -8.44 31.87 7.71
C ALA A 5 -8.21 30.63 8.60
N ILE A 6 -7.69 30.86 9.80
CA ILE A 6 -7.67 29.91 10.90
C ILE A 6 -8.67 30.39 11.95
N ALA A 7 -9.52 29.48 12.44
CA ALA A 7 -10.55 29.80 13.42
C ALA A 7 -10.37 28.98 14.69
N LEU A 8 -10.58 29.60 15.83
CA LEU A 8 -10.64 28.96 17.14
C LEU A 8 -12.00 29.26 17.76
N TYR A 9 -12.54 28.29 18.47
CA TYR A 9 -13.82 28.43 19.16
C TYR A 9 -13.65 28.05 20.62
N SER A 10 -14.07 28.94 21.53
CA SER A 10 -14.01 28.67 22.97
C SER A 10 -15.12 27.70 23.40
N HIS A 11 -14.97 27.13 24.60
CA HIS A 11 -16.03 26.34 25.24
C HIS A 11 -17.30 27.19 25.55
N THR A 12 -17.17 28.51 25.62
CA THR A 12 -18.30 29.43 25.81
C THR A 12 -18.96 29.90 24.50
N GLY A 13 -18.50 29.36 23.34
CA GLY A 13 -19.06 29.67 22.01
C GLY A 13 -18.50 30.92 21.34
N LYS A 14 -17.49 31.56 21.93
CA LYS A 14 -16.80 32.69 21.30
C LYS A 14 -15.89 32.23 20.18
N ARG A 15 -15.76 33.05 19.13
CA ARG A 15 -14.96 32.74 17.93
C ARG A 15 -13.80 33.71 17.77
N ARG A 16 -12.62 33.20 17.45
CA ARG A 16 -11.42 33.96 17.05
C ARG A 16 -11.02 33.60 15.65
N ILE A 17 -10.88 34.57 14.75
CA ILE A 17 -10.48 34.36 13.34
C ILE A 17 -9.13 35.05 13.14
N ILE A 18 -8.23 34.35 12.44
CA ILE A 18 -6.92 34.81 11.99
C ILE A 18 -6.92 34.71 10.46
N ASP A 19 -7.07 35.87 9.81
CA ASP A 19 -7.21 35.96 8.35
C ASP A 19 -5.86 36.00 7.64
N PHE A 20 -5.82 35.45 6.44
CA PHE A 20 -4.67 35.46 5.55
C PHE A 20 -5.09 35.85 4.12
N GLU A 21 -4.14 36.42 3.36
CA GLU A 21 -4.33 36.75 1.96
C GLU A 21 -3.77 35.65 1.06
N PRO A 22 -4.57 34.94 0.29
CA PRO A 22 -4.11 33.99 -0.72
C PRO A 22 -3.18 34.64 -1.76
N GLY A 23 -2.26 33.85 -2.32
CA GLY A 23 -1.35 34.31 -3.38
C GLY A 23 -0.24 35.26 -2.96
N GLN A 24 0.00 35.44 -1.68
CA GLN A 24 0.96 36.40 -1.16
C GLN A 24 1.80 35.85 -0.01
N LEU A 25 2.86 36.59 0.34
CA LEU A 25 3.57 36.43 1.60
C LEU A 25 2.73 37.00 2.74
N ASN A 26 2.49 36.21 3.77
CA ASN A 26 1.79 36.62 4.99
C ASN A 26 2.70 36.43 6.20
N VAL A 27 2.84 37.44 7.03
CA VAL A 27 3.69 37.39 8.22
C VAL A 27 2.83 37.57 9.47
N VAL A 28 2.97 36.63 10.42
CA VAL A 28 2.47 36.74 11.79
C VAL A 28 3.67 37.00 12.66
N THR A 29 3.88 38.27 13.03
CA THR A 29 5.00 38.66 13.89
C THR A 29 4.55 38.91 15.33
N GLY A 30 5.46 38.81 16.28
CA GLY A 30 5.15 39.07 17.68
C GLY A 30 6.20 38.54 18.66
N VAL A 31 6.02 38.83 19.94
CA VAL A 31 6.91 38.37 21.02
C VAL A 31 6.73 36.85 21.26
N SER A 32 7.67 36.25 21.99
CA SER A 32 7.59 34.85 22.39
C SER A 32 6.34 34.55 23.23
N LYS A 33 5.87 33.30 23.20
CA LYS A 33 4.72 32.81 23.99
C LYS A 33 3.36 33.46 23.66
N THR A 34 3.19 33.97 22.44
CA THR A 34 1.92 34.53 21.97
C THR A 34 1.03 33.52 21.21
N GLY A 35 1.52 32.31 20.94
CA GLY A 35 0.79 31.23 20.27
C GLY A 35 1.02 31.16 18.74
N LYS A 36 2.07 31.79 18.22
CA LYS A 36 2.39 31.76 16.77
C LYS A 36 2.63 30.35 16.25
N SER A 37 3.47 29.58 16.92
CA SER A 37 3.80 28.18 16.53
C SER A 37 2.56 27.28 16.53
N ALA A 38 1.61 27.51 17.44
CA ALA A 38 0.36 26.75 17.48
C ALA A 38 -0.50 26.88 16.20
N LEU A 39 -0.32 27.93 15.39
CA LEU A 39 -1.03 28.06 14.10
C LEU A 39 -0.67 26.94 13.14
N LEU A 40 0.59 26.51 13.11
CA LEU A 40 1.04 25.39 12.28
C LEU A 40 0.40 24.08 12.75
N ASP A 41 0.42 23.81 14.07
CA ASP A 41 -0.19 22.62 14.65
C ASP A 41 -1.71 22.56 14.39
N ILE A 42 -2.41 23.71 14.45
CA ILE A 42 -3.84 23.81 14.12
C ILE A 42 -4.10 23.45 12.66
N VAL A 43 -3.30 23.97 11.73
CA VAL A 43 -3.43 23.66 10.30
C VAL A 43 -3.19 22.18 10.06
N GLU A 44 -2.14 21.60 10.62
CA GLU A 44 -1.84 20.18 10.50
C GLU A 44 -2.98 19.32 11.05
N PHE A 45 -3.48 19.63 12.24
CA PHE A 45 -4.61 18.93 12.85
C PHE A 45 -5.86 18.99 11.97
N CYS A 46 -6.21 20.18 11.45
CA CYS A 46 -7.35 20.34 10.55
C CYS A 46 -7.16 19.61 9.21
N LEU A 47 -5.94 19.49 8.69
CA LEU A 47 -5.66 18.75 7.48
C LEU A 47 -5.61 17.21 7.66
N GLY A 48 -5.95 16.74 8.87
CA GLY A 48 -6.23 15.33 9.10
C GLY A 48 -5.18 14.59 9.92
N ARG A 49 -4.34 15.25 10.69
CA ARG A 49 -3.57 14.60 11.76
C ARG A 49 -4.53 14.13 12.85
N ASP A 50 -4.49 12.85 13.23
CA ASP A 50 -5.40 12.33 14.25
C ASP A 50 -5.07 12.89 15.63
N THR A 51 -3.79 13.03 15.97
CA THR A 51 -3.29 13.54 17.25
C THR A 51 -3.22 15.07 17.25
N LEU A 52 -3.76 15.69 18.28
CA LEU A 52 -3.63 17.12 18.53
C LEU A 52 -2.37 17.38 19.35
N VAL A 53 -1.34 17.93 18.71
CA VAL A 53 -0.08 18.29 19.37
C VAL A 53 -0.14 19.77 19.70
N MET A 54 -0.50 20.10 20.94
CA MET A 54 -0.57 21.49 21.42
C MET A 54 0.21 21.65 22.72
N PRO A 55 0.93 22.76 22.90
CA PRO A 55 1.56 23.05 24.19
C PRO A 55 0.51 23.12 25.30
N VAL A 56 0.79 22.47 26.42
CA VAL A 56 -0.07 22.53 27.61
C VAL A 56 -0.19 24.00 28.08
N GLY A 57 -1.41 24.48 28.16
CA GLY A 57 -1.61 25.87 28.62
C GLY A 57 -2.96 26.46 28.20
N PRO A 58 -2.99 27.77 27.94
CA PRO A 58 -4.25 28.49 27.63
C PRO A 58 -5.01 27.90 26.44
N ILE A 59 -4.31 27.45 25.36
CA ILE A 59 -4.95 26.92 24.14
C ILE A 59 -5.76 25.68 24.48
N THR A 60 -5.14 24.67 25.12
CA THR A 60 -5.79 23.42 25.46
C THR A 60 -6.92 23.54 26.48
N LYS A 61 -6.90 24.59 27.28
CA LYS A 61 -7.92 24.87 28.33
C LYS A 61 -9.12 25.62 27.80
N THR A 62 -8.96 26.44 26.77
CA THR A 62 -10.00 27.39 26.34
C THR A 62 -10.66 27.02 25.01
N VAL A 63 -10.00 26.20 24.16
CA VAL A 63 -10.46 25.93 22.79
C VAL A 63 -11.22 24.63 22.74
N ALA A 64 -12.47 24.69 22.28
CA ALA A 64 -13.34 23.54 22.04
C ALA A 64 -13.25 23.01 20.60
N TRP A 65 -13.03 23.91 19.63
CA TRP A 65 -12.90 23.55 18.21
C TRP A 65 -11.82 24.36 17.53
N TYR A 66 -11.12 23.70 16.61
CA TYR A 66 -10.17 24.31 15.69
C TYR A 66 -10.75 24.25 14.29
N GLY A 67 -10.55 25.30 13.50
CA GLY A 67 -11.06 25.38 12.14
C GLY A 67 -10.05 26.01 11.19
N VAL A 68 -10.09 25.57 9.93
CA VAL A 68 -9.34 26.19 8.82
C VAL A 68 -10.29 26.39 7.65
N LEU A 69 -10.35 27.61 7.13
CA LEU A 69 -11.02 27.94 5.88
C LEU A 69 -9.97 27.96 4.76
N LEU A 70 -10.14 27.11 3.79
CA LEU A 70 -9.27 26.96 2.63
C LEU A 70 -9.96 27.50 1.38
N GLU A 71 -9.17 28.04 0.44
CA GLU A 71 -9.63 28.48 -0.87
C GLU A 71 -8.92 27.70 -1.99
N HIS A 72 -9.69 27.17 -2.94
CA HIS A 72 -9.21 26.44 -4.09
C HIS A 72 -9.98 26.84 -5.35
N GLY A 73 -9.41 27.75 -6.12
CA GLY A 73 -10.10 28.38 -7.26
C GLY A 73 -11.36 29.12 -6.79
N ALA A 74 -12.52 28.74 -7.34
CA ALA A 74 -13.82 29.29 -6.95
C ALA A 74 -14.48 28.57 -5.75
N THR A 75 -13.82 27.56 -5.19
CA THR A 75 -14.39 26.73 -4.12
C THR A 75 -13.69 27.04 -2.80
N ARG A 76 -14.48 27.16 -1.74
CA ARG A 76 -13.98 27.24 -0.37
C ARG A 76 -14.28 25.95 0.39
N VAL A 77 -13.40 25.59 1.28
CA VAL A 77 -13.51 24.39 2.10
C VAL A 77 -13.29 24.79 3.55
N PHE A 78 -14.28 24.57 4.39
CA PHE A 78 -14.12 24.71 5.84
C PHE A 78 -13.91 23.33 6.46
N ILE A 79 -12.86 23.23 7.26
CA ILE A 79 -12.53 22.04 8.05
C ILE A 79 -12.57 22.45 9.51
N GLY A 80 -13.47 21.84 10.27
CA GLY A 80 -13.55 22.02 11.72
C GLY A 80 -13.22 20.72 12.45
N ARG A 81 -12.45 20.81 13.54
CA ARG A 81 -12.14 19.65 14.37
C ARG A 81 -12.34 19.96 15.86
N PRO A 82 -13.13 19.15 16.57
CA PRO A 82 -13.27 19.30 18.01
C PRO A 82 -11.97 18.91 18.71
N THR A 83 -11.72 19.53 19.86
CA THR A 83 -10.68 19.05 20.78
C THR A 83 -10.95 17.58 21.13
N PRO A 84 -9.92 16.73 21.25
CA PRO A 84 -10.09 15.36 21.74
C PRO A 84 -10.80 15.30 23.08
N ASP A 85 -11.50 14.20 23.35
CA ASP A 85 -12.18 14.00 24.62
C ASP A 85 -11.18 14.00 25.79
N GLU A 86 -11.65 14.27 26.99
CA GLU A 86 -10.81 14.38 28.19
C GLU A 86 -10.01 13.07 28.39
N GLY A 87 -8.69 13.18 28.48
CA GLY A 87 -7.78 12.05 28.58
C GLY A 87 -7.36 11.42 27.24
N ALA A 88 -7.90 11.86 26.11
CA ALA A 88 -7.50 11.40 24.78
C ALA A 88 -6.56 12.42 24.11
N ALA A 89 -5.51 11.95 23.46
CA ALA A 89 -4.62 12.79 22.65
C ALA A 89 -5.08 12.93 21.19
N SER A 90 -5.99 12.07 20.72
CA SER A 90 -6.43 12.00 19.33
C SER A 90 -7.94 11.98 19.17
N THR A 91 -8.42 12.43 18.02
CA THR A 91 -9.83 12.33 17.61
C THR A 91 -9.92 12.10 16.12
N GLN A 92 -10.90 11.28 15.70
CA GLN A 92 -11.22 11.12 14.29
C GLN A 92 -12.41 11.97 13.85
N ARG A 93 -13.04 12.71 14.76
CA ARG A 93 -14.20 13.55 14.48
C ARG A 93 -13.77 14.79 13.68
N ALA A 94 -14.54 15.11 12.64
CA ALA A 94 -14.34 16.29 11.80
C ALA A 94 -15.67 16.86 11.31
N MET A 95 -15.65 18.13 10.98
CA MET A 95 -16.64 18.82 10.17
C MET A 95 -15.96 19.19 8.84
N LEU A 96 -16.62 18.88 7.72
CA LEU A 96 -16.17 19.26 6.40
C LEU A 96 -17.33 19.88 5.64
N GLU A 97 -17.16 21.14 5.21
CA GLU A 97 -18.10 21.83 4.34
C GLU A 97 -17.38 22.35 3.09
N ILE A 98 -18.04 22.25 1.96
CA ILE A 98 -17.51 22.66 0.66
C ILE A 98 -18.57 23.52 -0.04
N GLY A 99 -18.18 24.72 -0.48
CA GLY A 99 -19.09 25.65 -1.16
C GLY A 99 -18.35 26.81 -1.80
N ALA A 100 -19.03 27.56 -2.69
CA ALA A 100 -18.41 28.69 -3.39
C ALA A 100 -18.31 29.96 -2.50
N GLU A 101 -19.30 30.21 -1.65
CA GLU A 101 -19.41 31.42 -0.80
C GLU A 101 -19.31 31.08 0.71
N LEU A 102 -18.56 30.01 1.01
CA LEU A 102 -18.43 29.54 2.37
C LEU A 102 -17.59 30.52 3.20
N GLU A 103 -18.08 30.84 4.38
CA GLU A 103 -17.42 31.68 5.39
C GLU A 103 -17.09 30.81 6.63
N VAL A 104 -16.27 31.34 7.53
CA VAL A 104 -16.02 30.68 8.82
C VAL A 104 -17.34 30.60 9.60
N PRO A 105 -17.86 29.39 9.94
CA PRO A 105 -19.17 29.25 10.60
C PRO A 105 -19.18 29.83 12.01
N GLU A 106 -20.37 30.12 12.52
CA GLU A 106 -20.59 30.43 13.93
C GLU A 106 -20.52 29.16 14.79
N PHE A 107 -20.21 29.27 16.07
CA PHE A 107 -20.07 28.13 16.99
C PHE A 107 -21.27 27.18 16.95
N GLY A 108 -22.49 27.71 16.91
CA GLY A 108 -23.73 26.94 16.89
C GLY A 108 -23.99 26.16 15.57
N GLN A 109 -23.16 26.40 14.55
CA GLN A 109 -23.23 25.72 13.26
C GLN A 109 -22.22 24.57 13.15
N LEU A 110 -21.35 24.43 14.15
CA LEU A 110 -20.34 23.37 14.13
C LEU A 110 -20.98 22.01 14.42
N GLU A 111 -20.87 21.09 13.48
CA GLU A 111 -21.41 19.75 13.56
C GLU A 111 -20.42 18.73 13.01
N VAL A 112 -20.26 17.60 13.70
CA VAL A 112 -19.43 16.49 13.21
C VAL A 112 -20.20 15.78 12.10
N ASN A 113 -19.70 15.87 10.86
CA ASN A 113 -20.29 15.26 9.68
C ASN A 113 -19.32 14.37 8.88
N ALA A 114 -18.05 14.29 9.32
CA ALA A 114 -17.00 13.52 8.66
C ALA A 114 -16.05 12.88 9.69
N ASP A 115 -15.29 11.89 9.24
CA ASP A 115 -14.11 11.39 9.92
C ASP A 115 -12.82 11.85 9.23
N THR A 116 -11.68 11.67 9.89
CA THR A 116 -10.36 12.09 9.38
C THR A 116 -9.99 11.42 8.06
N LYS A 117 -10.43 10.18 7.84
CA LYS A 117 -10.16 9.45 6.59
C LYS A 117 -10.96 10.07 5.45
N SER A 118 -12.27 10.20 5.61
CA SER A 118 -13.16 10.82 4.62
C SER A 118 -12.75 12.25 4.29
N LEU A 119 -12.31 13.01 5.31
CA LEU A 119 -11.75 14.35 5.15
C LEU A 119 -10.51 14.32 4.23
N ARG A 120 -9.51 13.49 4.55
CA ARG A 120 -8.28 13.37 3.74
C ARG A 120 -8.58 12.95 2.31
N ASP A 121 -9.51 12.03 2.11
CA ASP A 121 -9.90 11.54 0.79
C ASP A 121 -10.62 12.62 -0.02
N GLN A 122 -11.59 13.32 0.57
CA GLN A 122 -12.36 14.35 -0.14
C GLN A 122 -11.51 15.58 -0.47
N VAL A 123 -10.74 16.09 0.49
CA VAL A 123 -9.86 17.25 0.28
C VAL A 123 -8.70 16.88 -0.65
N GLY A 124 -8.19 15.65 -0.54
CA GLY A 124 -7.19 15.10 -1.47
C GLY A 124 -7.68 15.12 -2.92
N ARG A 125 -8.89 14.65 -3.18
CA ARG A 125 -9.50 14.68 -4.52
C ARG A 125 -9.67 16.10 -5.07
N LEU A 126 -10.03 17.05 -4.22
CA LEU A 126 -10.15 18.46 -4.63
C LEU A 126 -8.83 19.03 -5.14
N ILE A 127 -7.69 18.64 -4.60
CA ILE A 127 -6.37 19.08 -5.06
C ILE A 127 -5.77 18.17 -6.15
N GLY A 128 -6.51 17.14 -6.60
CA GLY A 128 -6.12 16.23 -7.68
C GLY A 128 -5.28 15.05 -7.22
N ILE A 129 -5.42 14.60 -5.96
CA ILE A 129 -4.91 13.30 -5.53
C ILE A 129 -5.95 12.25 -5.92
N ASP A 130 -5.66 11.50 -6.98
CA ASP A 130 -6.48 10.37 -7.45
C ASP A 130 -6.04 9.07 -6.76
N GLU A 131 -6.79 7.97 -6.97
CA GLU A 131 -6.39 6.64 -6.53
C GLU A 131 -5.02 6.27 -7.11
N ASN A 132 -4.03 6.05 -6.24
CA ASN A 132 -2.64 5.91 -6.64
C ASN A 132 -1.90 4.78 -5.91
N ALA A 133 -2.62 3.84 -5.28
CA ALA A 133 -2.03 2.67 -4.64
C ALA A 133 -1.23 1.83 -5.64
N GLY A 134 0.06 1.65 -5.40
CA GLY A 134 0.96 0.99 -6.34
C GLY A 134 2.22 0.42 -5.71
N GLU A 135 3.05 -0.28 -6.50
CA GLU A 135 4.39 -0.69 -6.05
C GLU A 135 5.34 0.51 -5.94
N PRO A 136 6.40 0.35 -5.14
CA PRO A 136 7.39 1.40 -4.98
C PRO A 136 7.98 1.85 -6.33
N ALA A 137 7.96 3.15 -6.60
CA ALA A 137 8.53 3.73 -7.81
C ALA A 137 10.07 3.65 -7.83
N THR A 138 10.68 3.30 -6.69
CA THR A 138 12.14 3.27 -6.52
C THR A 138 12.59 2.00 -5.79
N PRO A 139 13.82 1.48 -6.04
CA PRO A 139 14.31 0.26 -5.41
C PRO A 139 14.46 0.32 -3.88
N TRP A 140 14.45 1.52 -3.31
CA TRP A 140 14.58 1.76 -1.86
C TRP A 140 13.26 2.07 -1.17
N ALA A 141 12.15 2.18 -1.91
CA ALA A 141 10.82 2.28 -1.35
C ALA A 141 10.40 0.91 -0.80
N GLN A 142 9.86 0.88 0.41
CA GLN A 142 9.61 -0.36 1.13
C GLN A 142 8.16 -0.85 1.02
N SER A 143 7.24 0.01 0.62
CA SER A 143 5.82 -0.30 0.48
C SER A 143 5.20 0.47 -0.68
N GLY A 144 4.18 -0.09 -1.31
CA GLY A 144 3.33 0.61 -2.26
C GLY A 144 2.33 1.51 -1.53
N LEU A 145 2.81 2.48 -0.76
CA LEU A 145 1.97 3.38 0.02
C LEU A 145 1.20 4.32 -0.90
N GLU A 146 -0.10 4.43 -0.68
CA GLU A 146 -0.95 5.35 -1.41
C GLU A 146 -0.72 6.79 -0.94
N ALA A 147 -0.34 7.69 -1.86
CA ALA A 147 -0.20 9.10 -1.57
C ALA A 147 -1.58 9.71 -1.21
N ASN A 148 -1.63 10.49 -0.16
CA ASN A 148 -2.85 11.13 0.33
C ASN A 148 -2.57 12.56 0.83
N LEU A 149 -3.60 13.27 1.28
CA LEU A 149 -3.48 14.65 1.77
C LEU A 149 -2.45 14.77 2.91
N GLY A 150 -2.41 13.81 3.85
CA GLY A 150 -1.46 13.83 4.95
C GLY A 150 -0.01 13.80 4.47
N HIS A 151 0.28 13.02 3.42
CA HIS A 151 1.62 13.00 2.80
C HIS A 151 1.96 14.32 2.09
N ALA A 152 0.98 14.95 1.44
CA ALA A 152 1.15 16.26 0.83
C ALA A 152 1.41 17.36 1.89
N THR A 153 0.81 17.24 3.07
CA THR A 153 0.98 18.19 4.18
C THR A 153 2.42 18.24 4.70
N PHE A 154 3.17 17.11 4.67
CA PHE A 154 4.59 17.09 5.03
C PHE A 154 5.48 17.98 4.15
N LEU A 155 4.99 18.36 2.99
CA LEU A 155 5.68 19.24 2.04
C LEU A 155 5.36 20.71 2.26
N CYS A 156 4.29 21.01 3.02
CA CYS A 156 3.72 22.36 3.17
C CYS A 156 4.04 23.03 4.51
N LEU A 157 4.57 22.29 5.46
CA LEU A 157 4.80 22.75 6.82
C LEU A 157 6.27 22.61 7.21
N GLN A 158 6.78 23.58 7.98
CA GLN A 158 8.10 23.53 8.62
C GLN A 158 8.00 24.12 10.03
N GLY A 159 8.05 23.24 11.02
CA GLY A 159 8.04 23.63 12.43
C GLY A 159 9.37 24.25 12.87
N GLN A 160 9.35 24.95 14.02
CA GLN A 160 10.50 25.64 14.59
C GLN A 160 11.73 24.73 14.74
N GLY A 161 11.56 23.50 15.27
CA GLY A 161 12.65 22.54 15.46
C GLY A 161 13.01 21.75 14.21
N GLU A 162 12.39 22.03 13.06
CA GLU A 162 12.65 21.38 11.79
C GLU A 162 13.42 22.28 10.84
N ILE A 163 13.07 23.57 10.77
CA ILE A 163 13.64 24.48 9.77
C ILE A 163 15.13 24.78 10.01
N ASP A 164 15.62 24.64 11.22
CA ASP A 164 17.04 24.77 11.58
C ASP A 164 17.73 23.40 11.79
N ASN A 165 17.04 22.30 11.43
CA ASN A 165 17.54 20.96 11.66
C ASN A 165 18.48 20.51 10.54
N ARG A 166 19.65 20.02 10.89
CA ARG A 166 20.63 19.51 9.93
C ARG A 166 20.34 18.09 9.42
N ASP A 167 19.58 17.31 10.18
CA ASP A 167 19.34 15.88 9.90
C ASP A 167 17.97 15.62 9.25
N LEU A 168 17.02 16.53 9.42
CA LEU A 168 15.63 16.44 8.93
C LEU A 168 15.38 17.55 7.93
N LEU A 169 14.73 17.26 6.80
CA LEU A 169 14.36 18.25 5.78
C LEU A 169 12.86 18.50 5.72
N PHE A 170 12.07 17.45 5.89
CA PHE A 170 10.62 17.52 5.76
C PHE A 170 9.92 17.49 7.11
N HIS A 171 8.70 18.05 7.14
CA HIS A 171 7.88 18.05 8.34
C HIS A 171 7.67 16.63 8.87
N ARG A 172 7.87 16.44 10.15
CA ARG A 172 7.74 15.17 10.87
C ARG A 172 8.61 14.02 10.35
N GLN A 173 9.61 14.30 9.55
CA GLN A 173 10.49 13.26 8.98
C GLN A 173 11.15 12.38 10.04
N GLY A 174 11.34 12.87 11.26
CA GLY A 174 11.90 12.14 12.40
C GLY A 174 10.91 11.19 13.10
N GLU A 175 9.62 11.25 12.79
CA GLU A 175 8.62 10.34 13.37
C GLU A 175 8.64 8.98 12.64
N ASP A 176 8.30 7.91 13.38
CA ASP A 176 8.29 6.55 12.85
C ASP A 176 7.33 6.42 11.64
N GLY A 177 7.84 5.80 10.58
CA GLY A 177 7.08 5.56 9.35
C GLY A 177 6.99 6.76 8.38
N ILE A 178 7.29 8.00 8.80
CA ILE A 178 7.16 9.19 7.94
C ILE A 178 8.26 9.24 6.87
N ALA A 179 9.51 8.98 7.22
CA ALA A 179 10.60 8.99 6.24
C ALA A 179 10.42 7.92 5.13
N PRO A 180 10.00 6.67 5.40
CA PRO A 180 9.56 5.74 4.36
C PRO A 180 8.41 6.27 3.53
N ALA A 181 7.35 6.80 4.16
CA ALA A 181 6.19 7.35 3.46
C ALA A 181 6.57 8.47 2.49
N LEU A 182 7.43 9.40 2.90
CA LEU A 182 7.95 10.46 2.04
C LEU A 182 8.71 9.90 0.82
N ARG A 183 9.58 8.89 1.00
CA ARG A 183 10.30 8.26 -0.10
C ARG A 183 9.37 7.60 -1.10
N ASP A 184 8.29 6.98 -0.62
CA ASP A 184 7.33 6.26 -1.44
C ASP A 184 6.40 7.21 -2.20
N THR A 185 6.00 8.32 -1.61
CA THR A 185 4.97 9.22 -2.15
C THR A 185 5.52 10.45 -2.88
N LEU A 186 6.73 10.91 -2.57
CA LEU A 186 7.31 12.09 -3.22
C LEU A 186 7.44 11.95 -4.76
N PRO A 187 7.80 10.77 -5.33
CA PRO A 187 7.81 10.57 -6.78
C PRO A 187 6.42 10.81 -7.43
N TYR A 188 5.32 10.48 -6.75
CA TYR A 188 3.97 10.79 -7.20
C TYR A 188 3.73 12.31 -7.24
N PHE A 189 4.06 13.03 -6.18
CA PHE A 189 3.92 14.49 -6.11
C PHE A 189 4.82 15.21 -7.13
N LEU A 190 5.99 14.68 -7.42
CA LEU A 190 6.87 15.19 -8.48
C LEU A 190 6.36 14.85 -9.90
N GLY A 191 5.43 13.92 -10.04
CA GLY A 191 4.89 13.52 -11.35
C GLY A 191 5.77 12.55 -12.11
N ALA A 192 6.70 11.91 -11.43
CA ALA A 192 7.50 10.82 -11.98
C ALA A 192 6.71 9.50 -12.05
N VAL A 193 5.57 9.45 -11.34
CA VAL A 193 4.64 8.32 -11.33
C VAL A 193 3.31 8.81 -11.91
N PRO A 194 2.74 8.17 -12.95
CA PRO A 194 1.44 8.54 -13.52
C PRO A 194 0.34 8.55 -12.45
N ARG A 195 -0.61 9.48 -12.58
CA ARG A 195 -1.75 9.61 -11.64
C ARG A 195 -2.65 8.37 -11.63
N ASP A 196 -2.73 7.68 -12.77
CA ASP A 196 -3.54 6.48 -13.00
C ASP A 196 -2.75 5.16 -12.81
N GLN A 197 -1.57 5.20 -12.22
CA GLN A 197 -0.70 4.02 -12.07
C GLN A 197 -1.37 2.88 -11.29
N ALA A 198 -2.17 3.19 -10.28
CA ALA A 198 -2.93 2.20 -9.52
C ALA A 198 -3.94 1.45 -10.40
N ILE A 199 -4.68 2.20 -11.25
CA ILE A 199 -5.65 1.62 -12.18
C ILE A 199 -4.93 0.75 -13.20
N GLN A 200 -3.84 1.25 -13.80
CA GLN A 200 -3.04 0.50 -14.77
C GLN A 200 -2.46 -0.79 -14.19
N ARG A 201 -2.13 -0.81 -12.90
CA ARG A 201 -1.65 -2.02 -12.21
C ARG A 201 -2.74 -3.01 -11.89
N GLN A 202 -3.90 -2.56 -11.46
CA GLN A 202 -5.06 -3.45 -11.31
C GLN A 202 -5.42 -4.08 -12.66
N GLU A 203 -5.36 -3.31 -13.75
CA GLU A 203 -5.50 -3.81 -15.11
C GLU A 203 -4.43 -4.86 -15.45
N LEU A 204 -3.17 -4.62 -15.09
CA LEU A 204 -2.07 -5.57 -15.32
C LEU A 204 -2.25 -6.86 -14.53
N ILE A 205 -2.62 -6.78 -13.26
CA ILE A 205 -2.89 -7.95 -12.41
C ILE A 205 -4.07 -8.75 -12.98
N ALA A 206 -5.14 -8.08 -13.39
CA ALA A 206 -6.30 -8.71 -14.02
C ALA A 206 -5.92 -9.39 -15.35
N ALA A 207 -5.20 -8.67 -16.21
CA ALA A 207 -4.74 -9.20 -17.50
C ALA A 207 -3.80 -10.40 -17.33
N ARG A 208 -2.88 -10.38 -16.39
CA ARG A 208 -2.00 -11.52 -16.07
C ARG A 208 -2.76 -12.71 -15.51
N ARG A 209 -3.82 -12.49 -14.73
CA ARG A 209 -4.71 -13.55 -14.25
C ARG A 209 -5.49 -14.18 -15.40
N ASP A 210 -6.03 -13.36 -16.31
CA ASP A 210 -6.77 -13.84 -17.47
C ASP A 210 -5.87 -14.63 -18.45
N LEU A 211 -4.62 -14.17 -18.65
CA LEU A 211 -3.61 -14.89 -19.42
C LEU A 211 -3.32 -16.26 -18.81
N ARG A 212 -3.07 -16.34 -17.51
CA ARG A 212 -2.82 -17.62 -16.81
C ARG A 212 -4.01 -18.58 -16.94
N ARG A 213 -5.25 -18.06 -16.86
CA ARG A 213 -6.44 -18.87 -17.07
C ARG A 213 -6.52 -19.40 -18.50
N ALA A 214 -6.29 -18.55 -19.50
CA ALA A 214 -6.28 -18.98 -20.90
C ALA A 214 -5.19 -20.01 -21.21
N GLN A 215 -4.00 -19.84 -20.62
CA GLN A 215 -2.91 -20.84 -20.74
C GLN A 215 -3.29 -22.17 -20.10
N ALA A 216 -3.88 -22.16 -18.91
CA ALA A 216 -4.33 -23.37 -18.23
C ALA A 216 -5.46 -24.09 -19.00
N ASP A 217 -6.36 -23.34 -19.64
CA ASP A 217 -7.42 -23.90 -20.48
C ASP A 217 -6.85 -24.58 -21.73
N LEU A 218 -5.88 -23.94 -22.40
CA LEU A 218 -5.18 -24.49 -23.54
C LEU A 218 -4.41 -25.77 -23.17
N GLU A 219 -3.65 -25.77 -22.08
CA GLU A 219 -2.88 -26.93 -21.63
C GLU A 219 -3.80 -28.08 -21.22
N ARG A 220 -4.93 -27.83 -20.59
CA ARG A 220 -5.95 -28.84 -20.30
C ARG A 220 -6.52 -29.45 -21.59
N ALA A 221 -6.83 -28.62 -22.58
CA ALA A 221 -7.36 -29.09 -23.85
C ALA A 221 -6.32 -29.93 -24.60
N LYS A 222 -5.04 -29.55 -24.61
CA LYS A 222 -3.94 -30.35 -25.19
C LYS A 222 -3.77 -31.69 -24.48
N ALA A 223 -3.78 -31.69 -23.13
CA ALA A 223 -3.63 -32.93 -22.37
C ALA A 223 -4.77 -33.92 -22.65
N VAL A 224 -6.01 -33.43 -22.76
CA VAL A 224 -7.16 -34.26 -23.15
C VAL A 224 -7.00 -34.76 -24.58
N ASP A 225 -6.52 -33.95 -25.50
CA ASP A 225 -6.30 -34.35 -26.91
C ASP A 225 -5.22 -35.40 -27.02
N GLU A 226 -4.10 -35.26 -26.30
CA GLU A 226 -3.02 -36.27 -26.23
C GLU A 226 -3.50 -37.57 -25.58
N GLU A 227 -4.30 -37.52 -24.51
CA GLU A 227 -4.88 -38.72 -23.87
C GLU A 227 -5.82 -39.47 -24.82
N ILE A 228 -6.58 -38.76 -25.63
CA ILE A 228 -7.42 -39.36 -26.67
C ILE A 228 -6.55 -40.09 -27.70
N ASP A 229 -5.46 -39.48 -28.16
CA ASP A 229 -4.57 -40.10 -29.14
C ASP A 229 -3.88 -41.36 -28.61
N VAL A 230 -3.40 -41.32 -27.35
CA VAL A 230 -2.80 -42.49 -26.69
C VAL A 230 -3.82 -43.62 -26.56
N THR A 231 -5.05 -43.28 -26.12
CA THR A 231 -6.12 -44.26 -25.93
C THR A 231 -6.59 -44.83 -27.27
N LEU A 232 -6.73 -43.99 -28.30
CA LEU A 232 -7.10 -44.41 -29.66
C LEU A 232 -6.10 -45.40 -30.24
N LEU A 233 -4.81 -45.10 -30.09
CA LEU A 233 -3.74 -46.01 -30.54
C LEU A 233 -3.77 -47.34 -29.76
N ALA A 234 -4.02 -47.31 -28.46
CA ALA A 234 -4.16 -48.51 -27.63
C ALA A 234 -5.36 -49.36 -28.07
N MET A 235 -6.52 -48.73 -28.35
CA MET A 235 -7.72 -49.43 -28.83
C MET A 235 -7.50 -50.06 -30.21
N VAL A 236 -6.81 -49.40 -31.13
CA VAL A 236 -6.45 -49.98 -32.46
C VAL A 236 -5.53 -51.17 -32.30
N ARG A 237 -4.50 -51.10 -31.46
CA ARG A 237 -3.59 -52.23 -31.18
C ARG A 237 -4.32 -53.41 -30.54
N GLU A 238 -5.23 -53.16 -29.61
CA GLU A 238 -6.04 -54.20 -28.98
C GLU A 238 -7.00 -54.87 -29.99
N ALA A 239 -7.59 -54.09 -30.90
CA ALA A 239 -8.43 -54.60 -31.96
C ALA A 239 -7.63 -55.47 -32.95
N VAL A 240 -6.38 -55.13 -33.25
CA VAL A 240 -5.49 -55.95 -34.05
C VAL A 240 -5.09 -57.27 -33.33
N ALA A 241 -4.72 -57.15 -32.04
CA ALA A 241 -4.34 -58.32 -31.22
C ALA A 241 -5.48 -59.31 -31.02
N SER A 242 -6.74 -58.83 -30.95
CA SER A 242 -7.92 -59.72 -30.90
C SER A 242 -8.41 -60.21 -32.25
N GLY A 243 -7.74 -59.86 -33.34
CA GLY A 243 -8.10 -60.28 -34.67
C GLY A 243 -9.33 -59.60 -35.29
N LEU A 244 -9.80 -58.48 -34.67
CA LEU A 244 -10.91 -57.71 -35.18
C LEU A 244 -10.50 -56.71 -36.28
N LEU A 245 -9.20 -56.34 -36.33
CA LEU A 245 -8.62 -55.51 -37.37
C LEU A 245 -7.36 -56.18 -37.93
N GLN A 246 -7.08 -55.98 -39.23
CA GLN A 246 -5.81 -56.38 -39.84
C GLN A 246 -4.70 -55.41 -39.47
N GLU A 247 -3.48 -55.90 -39.33
CA GLU A 247 -2.29 -55.12 -39.13
C GLU A 247 -2.01 -54.26 -40.36
N GLN A 248 -2.26 -53.01 -40.31
CA GLN A 248 -2.06 -52.04 -41.39
C GLN A 248 -1.59 -50.71 -40.80
N GLU A 249 -0.58 -50.06 -41.40
CA GLU A 249 -0.18 -48.71 -41.04
C GLU A 249 -1.33 -47.76 -41.30
N ARG A 250 -1.77 -47.04 -40.21
CA ARG A 250 -2.79 -46.02 -40.25
C ARG A 250 -2.16 -44.70 -39.82
N SER A 251 -2.12 -43.75 -40.74
CA SER A 251 -1.32 -42.53 -40.57
C SER A 251 -2.08 -41.36 -39.98
N GLY A 252 -3.37 -41.53 -39.65
CA GLY A 252 -4.17 -40.41 -39.19
C GLY A 252 -5.24 -40.78 -38.19
N ARG A 253 -5.56 -39.83 -37.30
CA ARG A 253 -6.60 -39.95 -36.25
C ARG A 253 -7.97 -40.33 -36.83
N ALA A 254 -8.37 -39.70 -37.95
CA ALA A 254 -9.63 -39.99 -38.63
C ALA A 254 -9.69 -41.44 -39.17
N GLU A 255 -8.59 -41.95 -39.70
CA GLU A 255 -8.48 -43.34 -40.18
C GLU A 255 -8.58 -44.33 -39.03
N MET A 256 -7.95 -44.04 -37.88
CA MET A 256 -8.03 -44.88 -36.68
C MET A 256 -9.46 -44.93 -36.12
N PHE A 257 -10.16 -43.80 -36.04
CA PHE A 257 -11.57 -43.77 -35.64
C PHE A 257 -12.47 -44.50 -36.62
N ALA A 258 -12.25 -44.37 -37.94
CA ALA A 258 -13.01 -45.10 -38.94
C ALA A 258 -12.78 -46.62 -38.84
N ALA A 259 -11.54 -47.02 -38.59
CA ALA A 259 -11.20 -48.44 -38.39
C ALA A 259 -11.87 -49.01 -37.13
N LEU A 260 -11.88 -48.28 -36.00
CA LEU A 260 -12.57 -48.74 -34.81
C LEU A 260 -14.10 -48.78 -34.98
N ARG A 261 -14.69 -47.86 -35.75
CA ARG A 261 -16.12 -47.94 -36.08
C ARG A 261 -16.45 -49.18 -36.95
N SER A 262 -15.61 -49.52 -37.91
CA SER A 262 -15.83 -50.70 -38.75
C SER A 262 -15.82 -52.01 -37.95
N VAL A 263 -15.08 -52.07 -36.82
CA VAL A 263 -15.11 -53.22 -35.89
C VAL A 263 -16.49 -53.43 -35.30
N LEU A 264 -17.28 -52.40 -35.10
CA LEU A 264 -18.64 -52.49 -34.53
C LEU A 264 -19.66 -53.02 -35.53
N GLU A 265 -19.39 -52.98 -36.83
CA GLU A 265 -20.28 -53.44 -37.91
C GLU A 265 -20.13 -54.95 -38.23
N VAL A 266 -19.02 -55.59 -37.78
CA VAL A 266 -18.77 -57.00 -38.02
C VAL A 266 -19.57 -57.88 -37.05
N PRO A 267 -20.39 -58.83 -37.50
CA PRO A 267 -21.11 -59.74 -36.60
C PRO A 267 -20.16 -60.73 -35.92
N ILE A 268 -20.28 -60.91 -34.62
CA ILE A 268 -19.54 -61.87 -33.81
C ILE A 268 -20.33 -63.16 -33.77
N ALA A 269 -19.63 -64.31 -33.99
CA ALA A 269 -20.25 -65.66 -33.85
C ALA A 269 -20.66 -65.86 -32.36
N PRO A 270 -21.83 -66.52 -32.10
CA PRO A 270 -22.29 -66.72 -30.71
C PRO A 270 -21.31 -67.67 -29.98
N ALA A 271 -20.89 -67.24 -28.78
CA ALA A 271 -20.07 -68.03 -27.87
C ALA A 271 -20.87 -69.23 -27.31
N ALA A 272 -20.20 -70.33 -27.06
CA ALA A 272 -20.79 -71.51 -26.40
C ALA A 272 -21.07 -71.20 -24.94
N GLU A 273 -22.20 -71.68 -24.39
CA GLU A 273 -22.66 -71.47 -23.04
C GLU A 273 -21.63 -71.87 -21.99
N PHE A 274 -21.26 -70.98 -21.12
CA PHE A 274 -20.36 -71.15 -19.96
C PHE A 274 -21.10 -71.27 -18.65
N ASP A 275 -20.43 -71.89 -17.66
CA ASP A 275 -20.89 -72.22 -16.34
C ASP A 275 -21.17 -70.90 -15.53
N ASP A 276 -22.42 -70.70 -15.06
CA ASP A 276 -23.01 -69.50 -14.48
C ASP A 276 -22.33 -69.06 -13.14
N VAL A 277 -21.49 -69.89 -12.53
CA VAL A 277 -20.90 -69.69 -11.20
C VAL A 277 -19.60 -68.86 -11.26
N THR A 278 -18.76 -69.03 -12.26
CA THR A 278 -17.50 -68.31 -12.44
C THR A 278 -17.72 -66.87 -12.95
N ALA A 279 -18.72 -66.69 -13.82
CA ALA A 279 -19.13 -65.37 -14.33
C ALA A 279 -19.64 -64.45 -13.21
N GLY A 280 -20.48 -64.96 -12.29
CA GLY A 280 -21.01 -64.18 -11.16
C GLY A 280 -19.91 -63.76 -10.15
N ARG A 281 -18.89 -64.61 -9.96
CA ARG A 281 -17.75 -64.30 -9.07
C ARG A 281 -16.84 -63.23 -9.67
N ARG A 282 -16.63 -63.24 -10.96
CA ARG A 282 -15.87 -62.22 -11.70
C ARG A 282 -16.56 -60.85 -11.62
N GLU A 283 -17.85 -60.82 -11.90
CA GLU A 283 -18.66 -59.58 -11.83
C GLU A 283 -18.68 -58.98 -10.41
N ALA A 284 -18.69 -59.82 -9.36
CA ALA A 284 -18.61 -59.37 -7.99
C ALA A 284 -17.26 -58.73 -7.67
N LEU A 285 -16.14 -59.34 -8.11
CA LEU A 285 -14.80 -58.83 -7.94
C LEU A 285 -14.57 -57.51 -8.73
N GLU A 286 -15.13 -57.42 -9.94
CA GLU A 286 -15.04 -56.17 -10.74
C GLU A 286 -15.82 -55.02 -10.11
N ARG A 287 -16.98 -55.27 -9.49
CA ARG A 287 -17.71 -54.29 -8.68
C ARG A 287 -16.91 -53.86 -7.47
N GLU A 288 -16.39 -54.78 -6.69
CA GLU A 288 -15.55 -54.51 -5.52
C GLU A 288 -14.31 -53.68 -5.89
N ARG A 289 -13.65 -53.99 -7.00
CA ARG A 289 -12.53 -53.23 -7.55
C ARG A 289 -12.91 -51.79 -7.88
N SER A 290 -14.10 -51.56 -8.47
CA SER A 290 -14.61 -50.23 -8.79
C SER A 290 -14.89 -49.42 -7.54
N GLU A 291 -15.50 -50.01 -6.53
CA GLU A 291 -15.81 -49.38 -5.24
C GLU A 291 -14.54 -48.98 -4.50
N LEU A 292 -13.52 -49.85 -4.45
CA LEU A 292 -12.23 -49.58 -3.84
C LEU A 292 -11.48 -48.43 -4.54
N ARG A 293 -11.57 -48.32 -5.88
CA ARG A 293 -10.99 -47.21 -6.62
C ARG A 293 -11.68 -45.86 -6.37
N ILE A 294 -13.00 -45.87 -6.15
CA ILE A 294 -13.76 -44.69 -5.79
C ILE A 294 -13.37 -44.24 -4.36
N ALA A 295 -13.31 -45.18 -3.41
CA ALA A 295 -12.93 -44.92 -2.05
C ALA A 295 -11.47 -44.37 -1.94
N LEU A 296 -10.54 -44.93 -2.71
CA LEU A 296 -9.15 -44.48 -2.77
C LEU A 296 -9.04 -43.02 -3.26
N ARG A 297 -9.79 -42.66 -4.31
CA ARG A 297 -9.83 -41.29 -4.83
C ARG A 297 -10.42 -40.32 -3.81
N ALA A 298 -11.47 -40.69 -3.11
CA ALA A 298 -12.10 -39.85 -2.09
C ALA A 298 -11.13 -39.62 -0.90
N ALA A 299 -10.45 -40.65 -0.41
CA ALA A 299 -9.48 -40.54 0.66
C ALA A 299 -8.27 -39.68 0.24
N GLY A 300 -7.79 -39.83 -1.00
CA GLY A 300 -6.71 -39.01 -1.56
C GLY A 300 -7.08 -37.51 -1.63
N ALA A 301 -8.29 -37.17 -2.04
CA ALA A 301 -8.79 -35.80 -2.07
C ALA A 301 -8.88 -35.17 -0.64
N GLN A 302 -9.24 -35.97 0.36
CA GLN A 302 -9.29 -35.51 1.76
C GLN A 302 -7.89 -35.23 2.31
N VAL A 303 -6.89 -36.05 1.99
CA VAL A 303 -5.48 -35.81 2.36
C VAL A 303 -4.97 -34.51 1.75
N GLU A 304 -5.28 -34.24 0.50
CA GLU A 304 -4.85 -33.00 -0.18
C GLU A 304 -5.49 -31.76 0.46
N LEU A 305 -6.78 -31.84 0.78
CA LEU A 305 -7.50 -30.77 1.49
C LEU A 305 -6.86 -30.48 2.87
N LEU A 306 -6.58 -31.53 3.67
CA LEU A 306 -5.97 -31.36 4.98
C LEU A 306 -4.53 -30.82 4.91
N ARG A 307 -3.79 -31.14 3.84
CA ARG A 307 -2.46 -30.58 3.58
C ARG A 307 -2.52 -29.10 3.21
N SER A 308 -3.45 -28.70 2.37
CA SER A 308 -3.63 -27.27 2.00
C SER A 308 -4.02 -26.42 3.21
N MET A 309 -4.94 -26.89 4.05
CA MET A 309 -5.31 -26.23 5.32
C MET A 309 -4.08 -26.07 6.23
N GLY A 310 -3.21 -27.08 6.29
CA GLY A 310 -1.97 -27.01 7.09
C GLY A 310 -0.95 -26.00 6.59
N SER A 311 -0.91 -25.76 5.27
CA SER A 311 -0.06 -24.71 4.69
C SER A 311 -0.54 -23.31 5.10
N ASP A 312 -1.85 -23.08 5.02
CA ASP A 312 -2.47 -21.80 5.37
C ASP A 312 -2.33 -21.48 6.88
N GLU A 313 -2.51 -22.50 7.75
CA GLU A 313 -2.29 -22.36 9.19
C GLU A 313 -0.83 -22.04 9.54
N ASN A 314 0.14 -22.66 8.85
CA ASN A 314 1.55 -22.38 9.08
C ASN A 314 1.93 -20.95 8.64
N ALA A 315 1.37 -20.48 7.52
CA ALA A 315 1.55 -19.10 7.06
C ALA A 315 0.98 -18.10 8.08
N TYR A 316 -0.23 -18.34 8.56
CA TYR A 316 -0.87 -17.53 9.61
C TYR A 316 -0.07 -17.51 10.91
N ALA A 317 0.31 -18.68 11.43
CA ALA A 317 1.10 -18.81 12.67
C ALA A 317 2.46 -18.10 12.56
N SER A 318 3.10 -18.10 11.38
CA SER A 318 4.35 -17.39 11.16
C SER A 318 4.16 -15.87 11.26
N VAL A 319 3.10 -15.33 10.67
CA VAL A 319 2.80 -13.88 10.73
C VAL A 319 2.46 -13.44 12.15
N VAL A 320 1.58 -14.19 12.84
CA VAL A 320 1.19 -13.90 14.21
C VAL A 320 2.40 -14.03 15.16
N GLY A 321 3.22 -15.06 15.00
CA GLY A 321 4.44 -15.25 15.79
C GLY A 321 5.45 -14.09 15.61
N GLN A 322 5.59 -13.55 14.39
CA GLN A 322 6.40 -12.35 14.16
C GLN A 322 5.83 -11.11 14.84
N GLN A 323 4.51 -10.95 14.85
CA GLN A 323 3.87 -9.83 15.56
C GLN A 323 4.03 -9.95 17.08
N ILE A 324 3.83 -11.14 17.66
CA ILE A 324 4.07 -11.39 19.08
C ILE A 324 5.53 -11.10 19.44
N SER A 325 6.50 -11.55 18.62
CA SER A 325 7.93 -11.27 18.86
C SER A 325 8.26 -9.79 18.82
N ARG A 326 7.59 -9.01 17.96
CA ARG A 326 7.74 -7.55 17.93
C ARG A 326 7.16 -6.89 19.18
N LEU A 327 6.00 -7.32 19.64
CA LEU A 327 5.35 -6.81 20.85
C LEU A 327 6.11 -7.22 22.12
N SER A 328 6.62 -8.45 22.19
CA SER A 328 7.43 -8.93 23.33
C SER A 328 8.82 -8.30 23.43
N SER A 329 9.38 -7.81 22.30
CA SER A 329 10.61 -7.03 22.32
C SER A 329 10.45 -5.68 23.03
N ILE A 330 9.23 -5.15 23.10
CA ILE A 330 8.88 -3.95 23.86
C ILE A 330 8.88 -4.25 25.37
N HIS A 331 8.51 -5.46 25.78
CA HIS A 331 8.54 -5.89 27.19
C HIS A 331 9.97 -5.97 27.75
N LEU A 332 10.95 -6.31 26.94
CA LEU A 332 12.38 -6.29 27.33
C LEU A 332 12.90 -4.88 27.69
N LEU A 333 12.16 -3.84 27.31
CA LEU A 333 12.48 -2.46 27.65
C LEU A 333 11.82 -1.99 28.96
N GLY A 334 10.83 -2.73 29.51
CA GLY A 334 10.10 -2.39 30.73
C GLY A 334 10.66 -2.98 32.02
N ASP A 335 11.46 -4.05 31.97
CA ASP A 335 12.01 -4.77 33.14
C ASP A 335 13.40 -4.29 33.61
N ALA A 336 13.96 -3.24 33.01
CA ALA A 336 15.18 -2.63 33.52
C ALA A 336 14.84 -1.72 34.71
N ASP A 337 15.20 -2.17 35.90
CA ASP A 337 15.06 -1.48 37.19
C ASP A 337 15.05 0.07 37.06
N GLY A 338 13.88 0.67 37.23
CA GLY A 338 13.73 2.00 37.82
C GLY A 338 14.38 3.17 37.08
N GLY A 339 14.44 3.18 35.77
CA GLY A 339 14.94 4.34 35.04
C GLY A 339 13.94 4.82 34.00
N ASP A 340 13.40 6.05 34.20
CA ASP A 340 12.61 6.79 33.22
C ASP A 340 13.42 7.17 31.95
N VAL A 341 14.31 6.28 31.48
CA VAL A 341 15.26 6.57 30.41
C VAL A 341 15.27 5.42 29.40
N CYS A 342 15.04 5.76 28.14
CA CYS A 342 15.11 4.80 27.01
C CYS A 342 16.51 4.15 26.92
N PRO A 343 16.64 2.81 26.96
CA PRO A 343 17.93 2.13 26.93
C PRO A 343 18.64 2.22 25.56
N VAL A 344 17.94 2.66 24.51
CA VAL A 344 18.49 2.80 23.15
C VAL A 344 19.04 4.20 22.89
N CYS A 345 18.38 5.27 23.39
CA CYS A 345 18.77 6.66 23.10
C CYS A 345 19.01 7.52 24.34
N ALA A 346 18.91 6.97 25.55
CA ALA A 346 19.13 7.62 26.84
C ALA A 346 18.25 8.88 27.09
N ARG A 347 17.09 9.01 26.41
CA ARG A 347 16.10 10.06 26.68
C ARG A 347 15.10 9.59 27.73
N GLY A 348 14.62 10.53 28.54
CA GLY A 348 13.52 10.27 29.48
C GLY A 348 12.27 9.83 28.72
N LEU A 349 11.65 8.75 29.17
CA LEU A 349 10.37 8.27 28.67
C LEU A 349 9.28 9.11 29.37
N GLU A 350 8.54 9.90 28.63
CA GLU A 350 7.35 10.58 29.14
C GLU A 350 6.18 9.59 29.14
N HIS A 351 5.51 9.47 30.28
CA HIS A 351 4.51 8.43 30.58
C HIS A 351 3.12 8.74 30.00
N ASP A 352 2.95 8.92 28.68
CA ASP A 352 1.60 9.10 28.09
C ASP A 352 1.40 8.51 26.71
N ASP A 353 2.28 7.63 26.22
CA ASP A 353 2.03 6.87 25.00
C ASP A 353 1.45 5.50 25.32
N VAL A 354 0.63 4.96 24.41
CA VAL A 354 -0.10 3.67 24.42
C VAL A 354 0.37 2.76 25.55
N SER A 355 -0.46 2.58 26.57
CA SER A 355 -0.02 1.97 27.82
C SER A 355 0.59 0.58 27.51
N VAL A 356 1.72 0.26 28.12
CA VAL A 356 2.34 -1.07 28.04
C VAL A 356 1.30 -2.17 28.27
N GLN A 357 0.30 -1.90 29.12
CA GLN A 357 -0.84 -2.77 29.37
C GLN A 357 -1.72 -3.05 28.13
N GLU A 358 -1.99 -2.06 27.29
CA GLU A 358 -2.77 -2.27 26.05
C GLU A 358 -1.99 -3.11 25.03
N LEU A 359 -0.69 -2.93 24.95
CA LEU A 359 0.18 -3.75 24.11
C LEU A 359 0.31 -5.18 24.64
N GLU A 360 0.35 -5.37 25.96
CA GLU A 360 0.31 -6.67 26.61
C GLU A 360 -1.03 -7.38 26.39
N GLU A 361 -2.16 -6.67 26.44
CA GLU A 361 -3.48 -7.23 26.11
C GLU A 361 -3.55 -7.68 24.65
N VAL A 362 -3.06 -6.89 23.71
CA VAL A 362 -3.00 -7.27 22.29
C VAL A 362 -2.07 -8.46 22.07
N ALA A 363 -0.90 -8.47 22.71
CA ALA A 363 0.02 -9.60 22.66
C ALA A 363 -0.61 -10.87 23.26
N GLY A 364 -1.35 -10.74 24.37
CA GLY A 364 -2.11 -11.81 24.99
C GLY A 364 -3.22 -12.37 24.11
N GLN A 365 -3.96 -11.51 23.42
CA GLN A 365 -5.00 -11.92 22.45
C GLN A 365 -4.39 -12.65 21.25
N LEU A 366 -3.28 -12.17 20.71
CA LEU A 366 -2.57 -12.84 19.62
C LEU A 366 -1.98 -14.18 20.05
N ALA A 367 -1.45 -14.27 21.29
CA ALA A 367 -0.95 -15.52 21.84
C ALA A 367 -2.07 -16.54 22.02
N ALA A 368 -3.25 -16.14 22.50
CA ALA A 368 -4.41 -17.01 22.62
C ALA A 368 -4.89 -17.51 21.24
N GLN A 369 -4.92 -16.65 20.22
CA GLN A 369 -5.25 -17.05 18.84
C GLN A 369 -4.22 -18.04 18.27
N LEU A 370 -2.94 -17.88 18.59
CA LEU A 370 -1.90 -18.80 18.17
C LEU A 370 -2.04 -20.15 18.87
N GLU A 371 -2.38 -20.18 20.17
CA GLU A 371 -2.64 -21.38 20.95
C GLU A 371 -3.85 -22.15 20.40
N ASP A 372 -4.92 -21.45 20.01
CA ASP A 372 -6.08 -22.05 19.36
C ASP A 372 -5.68 -22.75 18.04
N VAL A 373 -4.90 -22.09 17.19
CA VAL A 373 -4.39 -22.68 15.93
C VAL A 373 -3.45 -23.85 16.21
N GLU A 374 -2.58 -23.74 17.20
CA GLU A 374 -1.68 -24.84 17.60
C GLU A 374 -2.43 -26.04 18.17
N SER A 375 -3.57 -25.83 18.84
CA SER A 375 -4.42 -26.89 19.38
C SER A 375 -5.06 -27.77 18.30
N ILE A 376 -5.23 -27.25 17.08
CA ILE A 376 -5.81 -27.97 15.93
C ILE A 376 -4.76 -28.85 15.26
N ARG A 377 -3.48 -28.48 15.31
CA ARG A 377 -2.37 -29.21 14.64
C ARG A 377 -2.27 -30.69 15.01
N PRO A 378 -2.35 -31.11 16.29
CA PRO A 378 -2.29 -32.53 16.65
C PRO A 378 -3.45 -33.33 16.05
N ARG A 379 -4.67 -32.83 16.11
CA ARG A 379 -5.88 -33.46 15.55
C ARG A 379 -5.80 -33.62 14.04
N ARG A 380 -5.27 -32.62 13.33
CA ARG A 380 -5.06 -32.70 11.89
C ARG A 380 -3.98 -33.72 11.54
N LYS A 381 -2.88 -33.77 12.30
CA LYS A 381 -1.81 -34.77 12.11
C LYS A 381 -2.36 -36.18 12.29
N GLU A 382 -3.14 -36.41 13.33
CA GLU A 382 -3.81 -37.65 13.62
C GLU A 382 -4.77 -38.07 12.50
N ALA A 383 -5.59 -37.14 12.00
CA ALA A 383 -6.48 -37.37 10.86
C ALA A 383 -5.71 -37.68 9.56
N LEU A 384 -4.55 -37.05 9.33
CA LEU A 384 -3.70 -37.37 8.17
C LEU A 384 -3.06 -38.77 8.30
N GLU A 385 -2.64 -39.16 9.49
CA GLU A 385 -2.10 -40.50 9.77
C GLU A 385 -3.18 -41.57 9.59
N GLU A 386 -4.41 -41.35 10.10
CA GLU A 386 -5.55 -42.24 9.89
C GLU A 386 -5.95 -42.38 8.42
N LEU A 387 -6.02 -41.28 7.70
CA LEU A 387 -6.34 -41.29 6.25
C LEU A 387 -5.24 -41.97 5.44
N THR A 388 -3.97 -41.77 5.80
CA THR A 388 -2.84 -42.45 5.14
C THR A 388 -2.90 -43.97 5.38
N ALA A 389 -3.17 -44.39 6.62
CA ALA A 389 -3.36 -45.81 6.93
C ALA A 389 -4.56 -46.40 6.19
N THR A 390 -5.65 -45.63 6.06
CA THR A 390 -6.84 -46.05 5.29
C THR A 390 -6.51 -46.21 3.80
N ILE A 391 -5.74 -45.30 3.22
CA ILE A 391 -5.28 -45.39 1.82
C ILE A 391 -4.44 -46.65 1.63
N ASP A 392 -3.55 -46.97 2.55
CA ASP A 392 -2.70 -48.16 2.42
C ASP A 392 -3.52 -49.45 2.56
N GLN A 393 -4.51 -49.48 3.44
CA GLN A 393 -5.47 -50.61 3.53
C GLN A 393 -6.30 -50.77 2.25
N LEU A 394 -6.77 -49.66 1.67
CA LEU A 394 -7.54 -49.71 0.41
C LEU A 394 -6.67 -50.18 -0.75
N ARG A 395 -5.39 -49.79 -0.80
CA ARG A 395 -4.42 -50.26 -1.79
C ARG A 395 -4.15 -51.76 -1.66
N GLU A 396 -4.03 -52.27 -0.45
CA GLU A 396 -3.82 -53.68 -0.18
C GLU A 396 -5.03 -54.52 -0.58
N LYS A 397 -6.25 -54.06 -0.25
CA LYS A 397 -7.49 -54.71 -0.71
C LYS A 397 -7.62 -54.71 -2.24
N LEU A 398 -7.28 -53.58 -2.88
CA LEU A 398 -7.31 -53.46 -4.34
C LEU A 398 -6.33 -54.44 -4.99
N ARG A 399 -5.13 -54.61 -4.43
CA ARG A 399 -4.13 -55.59 -4.89
C ARG A 399 -4.64 -57.03 -4.77
N ALA A 400 -5.25 -57.36 -3.62
CA ALA A 400 -5.83 -58.70 -3.40
C ALA A 400 -6.97 -59.02 -4.41
N VAL A 401 -7.81 -58.02 -4.71
CA VAL A 401 -8.86 -58.19 -5.74
C VAL A 401 -8.27 -58.31 -7.14
N ASP A 402 -7.24 -57.54 -7.48
CA ASP A 402 -6.55 -57.67 -8.78
C ASP A 402 -5.85 -59.03 -8.91
N GLU A 403 -5.22 -59.56 -7.85
CA GLU A 403 -4.63 -60.90 -7.82
C GLU A 403 -5.69 -62.01 -7.94
N ALA A 404 -6.86 -61.84 -7.30
CA ALA A 404 -7.95 -62.81 -7.46
C ALA A 404 -8.54 -62.82 -8.88
N LEU A 405 -8.63 -61.66 -9.53
CA LEU A 405 -9.04 -61.56 -10.93
C LEU A 405 -8.03 -62.21 -11.90
N VAL A 406 -6.72 -62.07 -11.63
CA VAL A 406 -5.67 -62.77 -12.41
C VAL A 406 -5.75 -64.27 -12.22
N GLY A 407 -5.93 -64.74 -10.97
CA GLY A 407 -6.06 -66.16 -10.67
C GLY A 407 -7.31 -66.80 -11.30
N LEU A 408 -8.43 -66.09 -11.43
CA LEU A 408 -9.60 -66.55 -12.19
C LEU A 408 -9.33 -66.58 -13.69
N ALA A 409 -8.57 -65.63 -14.23
CA ALA A 409 -8.19 -65.60 -15.64
C ALA A 409 -7.25 -66.78 -15.99
N GLU A 410 -6.29 -67.16 -15.14
CA GLU A 410 -5.39 -68.30 -15.31
C GLU A 410 -6.11 -69.65 -15.24
N GLN A 411 -7.18 -69.76 -14.43
CA GLN A 411 -8.03 -70.94 -14.35
C GLN A 411 -8.90 -71.14 -15.64
N ASP A 412 -9.38 -70.02 -16.20
CA ASP A 412 -10.14 -69.99 -17.45
C ASP A 412 -9.25 -70.31 -18.66
N GLU A 413 -7.98 -69.99 -18.67
CA GLU A 413 -7.03 -70.23 -19.75
C GLU A 413 -6.74 -71.78 -19.93
N GLN A 414 -6.80 -72.56 -18.87
CA GLN A 414 -6.63 -73.99 -18.90
C GLN A 414 -7.89 -74.74 -19.37
N ALA A 415 -9.06 -74.16 -19.31
CA ALA A 415 -10.32 -74.82 -19.70
C ALA A 415 -10.84 -74.49 -21.11
N GLY A 416 -10.26 -73.52 -21.81
CA GLY A 416 -10.93 -72.93 -22.97
C GLY A 416 -10.05 -72.44 -24.12
N MET A 417 -9.16 -73.28 -24.73
CA MET A 417 -8.43 -72.86 -25.94
C MET A 417 -9.30 -72.74 -27.22
N THR A 418 -10.60 -72.89 -27.14
CA THR A 418 -11.55 -72.72 -28.29
C THR A 418 -12.66 -71.70 -28.08
N SER A 419 -12.90 -71.23 -26.84
CA SER A 419 -13.89 -70.19 -26.53
C SER A 419 -13.28 -68.81 -26.41
N SER A 420 -12.00 -68.68 -26.14
CA SER A 420 -11.30 -67.46 -25.75
C SER A 420 -11.29 -66.37 -26.85
N THR A 421 -11.31 -66.76 -28.13
CA THR A 421 -11.23 -65.78 -29.24
C THR A 421 -12.54 -64.93 -29.37
N ALA A 422 -13.69 -65.62 -29.28
CA ALA A 422 -14.98 -64.91 -29.40
C ALA A 422 -15.30 -63.98 -28.18
N GLU A 423 -14.91 -64.43 -26.96
CA GLU A 423 -15.04 -63.61 -25.75
C GLU A 423 -14.07 -62.41 -25.73
N SER A 424 -12.82 -62.65 -26.14
CA SER A 424 -11.84 -61.62 -26.32
C SER A 424 -12.30 -60.57 -27.33
N GLN A 425 -12.85 -60.99 -28.44
CA GLN A 425 -13.41 -60.15 -29.50
C GLN A 425 -14.65 -59.36 -28.98
N ALA A 426 -15.55 -60.00 -28.25
CA ALA A 426 -16.73 -59.34 -27.66
C ALA A 426 -16.33 -58.31 -26.61
N PHE A 427 -15.35 -58.61 -25.74
CA PHE A 427 -14.83 -57.72 -24.74
C PHE A 427 -14.14 -56.48 -25.36
N THR A 428 -13.24 -56.69 -26.30
CA THR A 428 -12.54 -55.61 -27.02
C THR A 428 -13.53 -54.73 -27.77
N ARG A 429 -14.56 -55.31 -28.39
CA ARG A 429 -15.63 -54.58 -29.07
C ARG A 429 -16.44 -53.72 -28.10
N GLY A 430 -16.80 -54.23 -26.91
CA GLY A 430 -17.48 -53.45 -25.87
C GLY A 430 -16.67 -52.26 -25.38
N ARG A 431 -15.36 -52.43 -25.23
CA ARG A 431 -14.44 -51.32 -24.87
C ARG A 431 -14.34 -50.28 -25.97
N ILE A 432 -14.22 -50.72 -27.23
CA ILE A 432 -14.20 -49.83 -28.40
C ILE A 432 -15.48 -49.03 -28.50
N GLN A 433 -16.64 -49.70 -28.32
CA GLN A 433 -17.92 -49.01 -28.32
C GLN A 433 -18.01 -47.96 -27.22
N HIS A 434 -17.67 -48.35 -25.99
CA HIS A 434 -17.66 -47.40 -24.87
C HIS A 434 -16.72 -46.21 -25.11
N PHE A 435 -15.53 -46.45 -25.64
CA PHE A 435 -14.57 -45.40 -26.01
C PHE A 435 -15.15 -44.44 -27.06
N LEU A 436 -15.74 -44.99 -28.14
CA LEU A 436 -16.34 -44.17 -29.20
C LEU A 436 -17.58 -43.39 -28.74
N ASP A 437 -18.37 -43.93 -27.81
CA ASP A 437 -19.56 -43.29 -27.27
C ASP A 437 -19.20 -42.18 -26.27
N THR A 438 -18.10 -42.33 -25.53
CA THR A 438 -17.70 -41.38 -24.47
C THR A 438 -16.70 -40.36 -24.94
N THR A 439 -15.95 -40.62 -26.01
CA THR A 439 -14.89 -39.73 -26.50
C THR A 439 -15.45 -38.69 -27.45
N LYS A 440 -15.50 -37.42 -27.02
CA LYS A 440 -15.68 -36.29 -27.91
C LYS A 440 -14.30 -35.80 -28.32
N ALA A 441 -13.93 -36.05 -29.59
CA ALA A 441 -12.69 -35.49 -30.13
C ALA A 441 -12.75 -33.96 -30.06
N ILE A 442 -11.67 -33.35 -29.52
CA ILE A 442 -11.52 -31.91 -29.57
C ILE A 442 -11.25 -31.54 -31.03
N GLU A 443 -12.06 -30.65 -31.60
CA GLU A 443 -11.81 -30.18 -32.96
C GLU A 443 -10.51 -29.36 -32.99
N ALA A 444 -9.69 -29.58 -34.04
CA ALA A 444 -8.46 -28.79 -34.22
C ALA A 444 -8.72 -27.27 -34.22
N SER A 445 -9.90 -26.88 -34.71
CA SER A 445 -10.41 -25.48 -34.64
C SER A 445 -10.54 -24.94 -33.21
N GLU A 446 -10.87 -25.81 -32.24
CA GLU A 446 -11.00 -25.38 -30.82
C GLU A 446 -9.64 -25.16 -30.16
N LEU A 447 -8.65 -26.04 -30.44
CA LEU A 447 -7.28 -25.82 -29.95
C LEU A 447 -6.65 -24.57 -30.56
N GLU A 448 -6.90 -24.33 -31.85
CA GLU A 448 -6.46 -23.11 -32.54
C GLU A 448 -7.13 -21.87 -31.96
N ARG A 449 -8.42 -21.93 -31.63
CA ARG A 449 -9.16 -20.88 -30.97
C ARG A 449 -8.58 -20.56 -29.60
N LEU A 450 -8.31 -21.57 -28.78
CA LEU A 450 -7.71 -21.38 -27.44
C LEU A 450 -6.29 -20.81 -27.52
N ALA A 451 -5.48 -21.29 -28.49
CA ALA A 451 -4.15 -20.74 -28.74
C ALA A 451 -4.20 -19.26 -29.14
N ASN A 452 -5.16 -18.87 -30.00
CA ASN A 452 -5.36 -17.48 -30.37
C ASN A 452 -5.80 -16.61 -29.20
N VAL A 453 -6.63 -17.12 -28.29
CA VAL A 453 -6.99 -16.42 -27.04
C VAL A 453 -5.75 -16.14 -26.20
N VAL A 454 -4.85 -17.10 -26.04
CA VAL A 454 -3.58 -16.90 -25.31
C VAL A 454 -2.75 -15.78 -25.95
N VAL A 455 -2.60 -15.80 -27.28
CA VAL A 455 -1.85 -14.76 -28.01
C VAL A 455 -2.45 -13.36 -27.80
N VAL A 456 -3.79 -13.24 -27.85
CA VAL A 456 -4.47 -11.96 -27.63
C VAL A 456 -4.26 -11.48 -26.20
N ARG A 457 -4.39 -12.37 -25.20
CA ARG A 457 -4.18 -12.02 -23.79
C ARG A 457 -2.72 -11.65 -23.50
N GLN A 458 -1.77 -12.35 -24.12
CA GLN A 458 -0.34 -12.03 -24.02
C GLN A 458 -0.04 -10.61 -24.54
N ARG A 459 -0.55 -10.24 -25.72
CA ARG A 459 -0.41 -8.89 -26.27
C ARG A 459 -1.05 -7.82 -25.38
N SER A 460 -2.17 -8.14 -24.74
CA SER A 460 -2.81 -7.23 -23.80
C SER A 460 -1.92 -6.97 -22.58
N VAL A 461 -1.29 -8.01 -22.03
CA VAL A 461 -0.33 -7.88 -20.91
C VAL A 461 0.87 -7.01 -21.34
N GLU A 462 1.50 -7.32 -22.48
CA GLU A 462 2.65 -6.57 -23.01
C GLU A 462 2.32 -5.07 -23.24
N ALA A 463 1.14 -4.78 -23.76
CA ALA A 463 0.70 -3.39 -23.98
C ALA A 463 0.48 -2.61 -22.66
N ILE A 464 0.05 -3.29 -21.59
CA ILE A 464 -0.10 -2.68 -20.27
C ILE A 464 1.28 -2.53 -19.61
N GLU A 465 2.15 -3.55 -19.70
CA GLU A 465 3.52 -3.52 -19.17
C GLU A 465 4.33 -2.36 -19.76
N GLN A 466 4.20 -2.06 -21.04
CA GLN A 466 4.85 -0.91 -21.68
C GLN A 466 4.39 0.44 -21.10
N ARG A 467 3.18 0.52 -20.55
CA ARG A 467 2.66 1.73 -19.87
C ARG A 467 3.12 1.84 -18.41
N VAL A 468 3.50 0.72 -17.81
CA VAL A 468 3.93 0.60 -16.40
C VAL A 468 5.43 0.28 -16.36
N ASP A 469 6.26 1.05 -17.06
CA ASP A 469 7.71 0.84 -17.08
C ASP A 469 8.39 1.46 -15.84
N PRO A 470 8.97 0.67 -14.93
CA PRO A 470 9.67 1.19 -13.75
C PRO A 470 10.95 1.97 -14.09
N ASP A 471 11.61 1.65 -15.19
CA ASP A 471 12.84 2.34 -15.60
C ASP A 471 12.52 3.70 -16.19
N ALA A 472 11.44 3.83 -16.97
CA ALA A 472 10.93 5.11 -17.41
C ALA A 472 10.51 6.02 -16.24
N SER A 473 9.86 5.48 -15.21
CA SER A 473 9.53 6.24 -14.00
C SER A 473 10.78 6.75 -13.25
N ARG A 474 11.85 5.99 -13.28
CA ARG A 474 13.13 6.35 -12.64
C ARG A 474 13.88 7.45 -13.41
N GLU A 475 13.89 7.35 -14.73
CA GLU A 475 14.46 8.39 -15.61
C GLU A 475 13.67 9.69 -15.46
N GLU A 476 12.34 9.62 -15.45
CA GLU A 476 11.46 10.77 -15.25
C GLU A 476 11.69 11.42 -13.88
N LEU A 477 11.80 10.63 -12.81
CA LEU A 477 12.13 11.15 -11.47
C LEU A 477 13.45 11.92 -11.47
N THR A 478 14.47 11.36 -12.11
CA THR A 478 15.79 12.01 -12.23
C THR A 478 15.67 13.34 -12.99
N ALA A 479 14.92 13.37 -14.08
CA ALA A 479 14.69 14.59 -14.87
C ALA A 479 13.95 15.66 -14.04
N ARG A 480 12.91 15.27 -13.27
CA ARG A 480 12.15 16.19 -12.40
C ARG A 480 13.02 16.76 -11.28
N LEU A 481 13.79 15.91 -10.61
CA LEU A 481 14.72 16.35 -9.58
C LEU A 481 15.80 17.31 -10.13
N ALA A 482 16.26 17.11 -11.35
CA ALA A 482 17.19 18.04 -12.00
C ALA A 482 16.59 19.44 -12.24
N VAL A 483 15.28 19.51 -12.51
CA VAL A 483 14.57 20.81 -12.60
C VAL A 483 14.53 21.49 -11.24
N VAL A 484 14.14 20.77 -10.18
CA VAL A 484 14.10 21.28 -8.81
C VAL A 484 15.49 21.72 -8.34
N ALA A 485 16.56 20.95 -8.64
CA ALA A 485 17.94 21.26 -8.27
C ALA A 485 18.43 22.61 -8.85
N LYS A 486 18.01 22.99 -10.05
CA LYS A 486 18.34 24.31 -10.63
C LYS A 486 17.80 25.46 -9.79
N ASP A 487 16.56 25.32 -9.31
CA ASP A 487 15.92 26.34 -8.48
C ASP A 487 16.54 26.35 -7.08
N ILE A 488 16.82 25.17 -6.47
CA ILE A 488 17.51 25.09 -5.19
C ILE A 488 18.87 25.81 -5.28
N THR A 489 19.66 25.49 -6.29
CA THR A 489 20.98 26.13 -6.51
C THR A 489 20.85 27.65 -6.68
N SER A 490 19.87 28.11 -7.45
CA SER A 490 19.61 29.55 -7.65
C SER A 490 19.24 30.26 -6.35
N TYR A 491 18.39 29.63 -5.54
CA TYR A 491 17.96 30.20 -4.26
C TYR A 491 19.06 30.15 -3.20
N SER A 492 19.85 29.07 -3.15
CA SER A 492 21.02 28.97 -2.29
C SER A 492 22.04 30.09 -2.56
N ARG A 493 22.25 30.42 -3.83
CA ARG A 493 23.11 31.56 -4.25
C ARG A 493 22.53 32.91 -3.84
N ARG A 494 21.22 33.10 -3.96
CA ARG A 494 20.55 34.34 -3.51
C ARG A 494 20.61 34.53 -2.00
N LEU A 495 20.59 33.43 -1.24
CA LEU A 495 20.71 33.43 0.21
C LEU A 495 22.16 33.56 0.69
N ASP A 496 23.13 33.53 -0.24
CA ASP A 496 24.56 33.62 0.07
C ASP A 496 25.06 32.46 0.96
N LEU A 497 24.55 31.25 0.70
CA LEU A 497 24.95 30.07 1.48
C LEU A 497 26.38 29.66 1.15
N GLU A 498 27.06 28.99 2.08
CA GLU A 498 28.48 28.63 1.95
C GLU A 498 28.61 27.66 0.80
N TYR A 499 28.15 26.76 0.39
CA TYR A 499 28.36 25.89 -0.75
C TYR A 499 27.15 25.93 -1.71
N HIS A 500 27.03 26.97 -2.49
CA HIS A 500 25.86 27.23 -3.33
C HIS A 500 26.05 26.93 -4.83
N GLU A 501 27.18 26.38 -5.27
CA GLU A 501 27.48 26.19 -6.69
C GLU A 501 26.62 25.09 -7.33
N ALA A 502 26.43 23.98 -6.64
CA ALA A 502 25.53 22.90 -7.06
C ALA A 502 24.85 22.30 -5.84
N VAL A 503 23.52 22.50 -5.75
CA VAL A 503 22.70 22.05 -4.63
C VAL A 503 21.51 21.27 -5.16
N TRP A 504 21.27 20.08 -4.61
CA TRP A 504 20.17 19.21 -5.06
C TRP A 504 19.54 18.41 -3.93
N LEU A 505 18.36 17.85 -4.17
CA LEU A 505 17.63 17.00 -3.24
C LEU A 505 17.99 15.52 -3.45
N ASP A 506 18.43 14.84 -2.39
CA ASP A 506 18.60 13.38 -2.35
C ASP A 506 17.37 12.72 -1.71
N LEU A 507 16.51 12.09 -2.53
CA LEU A 507 15.31 11.43 -2.05
C LEU A 507 15.58 10.17 -1.23
N LYS A 508 16.71 9.50 -1.43
CA LYS A 508 17.04 8.31 -0.66
C LYS A 508 17.35 8.67 0.79
N ARG A 509 18.04 9.80 1.00
CA ARG A 509 18.41 10.32 2.33
C ARG A 509 17.40 11.32 2.87
N LEU A 510 16.51 11.84 2.04
CA LEU A 510 15.57 12.94 2.36
C LEU A 510 16.31 14.16 2.92
N THR A 511 17.36 14.60 2.23
CA THR A 511 18.18 15.72 2.62
C THR A 511 18.67 16.50 1.41
N VAL A 512 19.09 17.72 1.63
CA VAL A 512 19.82 18.53 0.63
C VAL A 512 21.26 18.06 0.56
N MET A 513 21.78 17.95 -0.65
CA MET A 513 23.19 17.69 -0.96
C MET A 513 23.80 18.91 -1.64
N THR A 514 25.04 19.19 -1.36
CA THR A 514 25.79 20.24 -2.03
C THR A 514 27.19 19.76 -2.44
N GLU A 515 27.73 20.36 -3.48
CA GLU A 515 29.11 20.13 -3.90
C GLU A 515 30.06 21.00 -3.05
N THR A 516 31.10 20.37 -2.51
CA THR A 516 32.17 21.02 -1.74
C THR A 516 33.53 20.69 -2.34
N ASP A 517 34.58 21.37 -1.94
CA ASP A 517 35.97 21.09 -2.36
C ASP A 517 36.39 19.64 -2.10
N GLN A 518 35.72 18.94 -1.19
CA GLN A 518 35.98 17.55 -0.82
C GLN A 518 35.00 16.54 -1.45
N GLY A 519 34.17 17.00 -2.39
CA GLY A 519 33.09 16.23 -3.03
C GLY A 519 31.72 16.50 -2.43
N SER A 520 30.71 15.71 -2.84
CA SER A 520 29.34 15.92 -2.44
C SER A 520 29.10 15.66 -0.95
N ALA A 521 28.50 16.62 -0.26
CA ALA A 521 28.22 16.56 1.17
C ALA A 521 26.72 16.75 1.48
N PRO A 522 26.14 15.95 2.39
CA PRO A 522 24.78 16.17 2.88
C PRO A 522 24.73 17.32 3.89
N LEU A 523 23.55 17.90 4.07
CA LEU A 523 23.28 19.07 4.92
C LEU A 523 23.90 18.94 6.33
N PHE A 524 23.83 17.76 6.96
CA PHE A 524 24.38 17.55 8.30
C PHE A 524 25.92 17.68 8.40
N ARG A 525 26.61 17.69 7.26
CA ARG A 525 28.08 17.92 7.19
C ARG A 525 28.43 19.37 6.90
N ILE A 526 27.43 20.20 6.62
CA ILE A 526 27.62 21.64 6.41
C ILE A 526 27.45 22.35 7.75
N GLY A 527 28.36 23.23 8.07
CA GLY A 527 28.34 23.99 9.34
C GLY A 527 27.31 25.12 9.32
N SER A 528 26.99 25.66 10.50
CA SER A 528 26.12 26.79 10.84
C SER A 528 24.60 26.58 10.62
N ALA A 529 23.83 27.05 11.59
CA ALA A 529 22.37 27.04 11.52
C ALA A 529 21.81 27.90 10.38
N GLU A 530 22.51 28.95 10.00
CA GLU A 530 22.21 29.79 8.84
C GLU A 530 22.16 28.98 7.53
N ASN A 531 23.17 28.15 7.28
CA ASN A 531 23.22 27.25 6.11
C ASN A 531 22.08 26.22 6.15
N TRP A 532 21.71 25.72 7.34
CA TRP A 532 20.63 24.76 7.45
C TRP A 532 19.27 25.39 7.13
N VAL A 533 18.93 26.53 7.78
CA VAL A 533 17.70 27.28 7.49
C VAL A 533 17.63 27.68 6.02
N GLY A 534 18.72 28.24 5.48
CA GLY A 534 18.77 28.64 4.08
C GLY A 534 18.57 27.47 3.11
N SER A 535 19.14 26.31 3.41
CA SER A 535 18.97 25.09 2.59
C SER A 535 17.54 24.55 2.66
N HIS A 536 16.90 24.54 3.85
CA HIS A 536 15.50 24.20 4.01
C HIS A 536 14.61 25.13 3.19
N LEU A 537 14.81 26.42 3.34
CA LEU A 537 14.03 27.44 2.63
C LEU A 537 14.19 27.30 1.11
N ALA A 538 15.44 27.16 0.61
CA ALA A 538 15.71 26.98 -0.81
C ALA A 538 15.06 25.71 -1.37
N ALA A 539 15.13 24.59 -0.64
CA ALA A 539 14.54 23.32 -1.05
C ALA A 539 13.00 23.39 -1.10
N HIS A 540 12.36 23.91 -0.04
CA HIS A 540 10.90 24.00 0.00
C HIS A 540 10.34 24.99 -1.02
N LEU A 541 10.95 26.15 -1.18
CA LEU A 541 10.55 27.12 -2.21
C LEU A 541 10.71 26.56 -3.62
N ALA A 542 11.79 25.84 -3.91
CA ALA A 542 12.01 25.21 -5.20
C ALA A 542 10.98 24.09 -5.47
N LEU A 543 10.66 23.27 -4.47
CA LEU A 543 9.64 22.23 -4.56
C LEU A 543 8.26 22.87 -4.83
N HIS A 544 7.85 23.89 -4.07
CA HIS A 544 6.57 24.54 -4.25
C HIS A 544 6.46 25.29 -5.58
N ARG A 545 7.56 25.94 -6.05
CA ARG A 545 7.64 26.49 -7.40
C ARG A 545 7.41 25.42 -8.46
N TYR A 546 8.06 24.27 -8.30
CA TYR A 546 7.87 23.12 -9.18
C TYR A 546 6.42 22.62 -9.13
N PHE A 547 5.85 22.38 -7.96
CA PHE A 547 4.48 21.90 -7.80
C PHE A 547 3.46 22.85 -8.40
N THR A 548 3.64 24.15 -8.20
CA THR A 548 2.73 25.17 -8.75
C THR A 548 2.81 25.23 -10.27
N ARG A 549 4.00 25.30 -10.85
CA ARG A 549 4.18 25.40 -12.30
C ARG A 549 3.77 24.15 -13.09
N HIS A 550 3.81 22.98 -12.45
CA HIS A 550 3.47 21.71 -13.10
C HIS A 550 2.12 21.16 -12.62
N ASP A 551 1.31 21.99 -12.00
CA ASP A 551 -0.02 21.64 -11.48
C ASP A 551 -0.03 20.30 -10.72
N ARG A 552 0.89 20.17 -9.74
CA ARG A 552 1.01 18.96 -8.93
C ARG A 552 0.02 18.95 -7.78
N PRO A 553 -0.47 17.76 -7.34
CA PRO A 553 -1.51 17.63 -6.31
C PRO A 553 -0.95 17.85 -4.90
N VAL A 554 -0.45 19.05 -4.65
CA VAL A 554 0.06 19.51 -3.35
C VAL A 554 -0.66 20.81 -3.01
N PRO A 555 -1.05 21.06 -1.75
CA PRO A 555 -1.60 22.35 -1.34
C PRO A 555 -0.69 23.51 -1.76
N ARG A 556 -1.27 24.61 -2.15
CA ARG A 556 -0.56 25.78 -2.69
C ARG A 556 -0.19 26.78 -1.61
N PHE A 557 0.30 26.30 -0.48
CA PHE A 557 0.84 27.12 0.59
C PHE A 557 2.08 26.48 1.21
N LEU A 558 2.95 27.30 1.76
CA LEU A 558 4.08 26.91 2.61
C LEU A 558 3.98 27.68 3.91
N MET A 559 3.95 26.98 5.04
CA MET A 559 3.90 27.58 6.37
C MET A 559 5.19 27.28 7.11
N LEU A 560 5.84 28.35 7.59
CA LEU A 560 7.15 28.32 8.25
C LEU A 560 7.04 28.88 9.66
N ASP A 561 7.58 28.17 10.65
CA ASP A 561 7.65 28.64 12.02
C ASP A 561 9.07 29.03 12.39
N GLN A 562 9.26 30.28 12.72
CA GLN A 562 10.48 30.94 13.20
C GLN A 562 11.74 30.71 12.32
N PRO A 563 11.68 30.93 11.01
CA PRO A 563 12.85 30.75 10.14
C PRO A 563 14.00 31.71 10.46
N SER A 564 13.76 32.83 11.15
CA SER A 564 14.81 33.77 11.51
C SER A 564 15.53 33.44 12.83
N GLN A 565 15.12 32.39 13.56
CA GLN A 565 15.66 32.09 14.89
C GLN A 565 17.18 31.87 14.91
N ALA A 566 17.77 31.34 13.83
CA ALA A 566 19.21 31.13 13.73
C ALA A 566 20.04 32.41 13.78
N TYR A 567 19.40 33.56 13.53
CA TYR A 567 20.03 34.89 13.47
C TYR A 567 19.76 35.75 14.70
N TYR A 568 18.94 35.27 15.64
CA TYR A 568 18.60 36.02 16.85
C TYR A 568 19.24 35.37 18.07
N PRO A 569 20.07 36.09 18.85
CA PRO A 569 20.49 35.64 20.17
C PRO A 569 19.25 35.45 21.07
N SER A 570 19.26 34.42 21.91
CA SER A 570 18.14 34.05 22.79
C SER A 570 17.66 35.17 23.74
N GLU A 571 18.52 36.15 24.05
CA GLU A 571 18.17 37.33 24.87
C GLU A 571 17.35 38.37 24.08
N VAL A 572 17.63 38.54 22.78
CA VAL A 572 16.91 39.47 21.90
C VAL A 572 15.56 38.91 21.47
N GLU A 573 15.42 37.61 21.42
CA GLU A 573 14.18 36.88 21.12
C GLU A 573 13.05 37.22 22.10
N GLN A 574 13.39 37.43 23.39
CA GLN A 574 12.41 37.73 24.44
C GLN A 574 11.83 39.17 24.33
N GLU A 575 12.58 40.11 23.76
CA GLU A 575 12.20 41.50 23.65
C GLU A 575 11.63 41.91 22.28
N GLY A 576 11.67 40.98 21.28
CA GLY A 576 11.18 41.24 19.92
C GLY A 576 12.00 42.30 19.18
N GLY A 577 13.30 42.29 19.39
CA GLY A 577 14.27 43.22 18.82
C GLY A 577 14.66 42.89 17.35
N VAL A 578 15.50 43.75 16.81
CA VAL A 578 16.19 43.54 15.52
C VAL A 578 17.54 42.91 15.82
N PRO A 579 18.09 41.95 14.99
CA PRO A 579 19.42 41.40 15.20
C PRO A 579 20.46 42.52 15.39
N GLU A 580 21.42 42.34 16.30
CA GLU A 580 22.44 43.36 16.57
C GLU A 580 23.49 43.47 15.48
N GLY A 581 23.79 42.36 14.77
CA GLY A 581 24.74 42.29 13.65
C GLY A 581 24.16 42.88 12.36
N GLU A 582 24.97 43.66 11.64
CA GLU A 582 24.58 44.17 10.32
C GLU A 582 24.46 43.02 9.27
N ASP A 583 25.31 41.99 9.40
CA ASP A 583 25.32 40.82 8.55
C ASP A 583 24.08 39.93 8.80
N ASP A 584 23.69 39.70 10.06
CA ASP A 584 22.49 38.93 10.42
C ASP A 584 21.23 39.60 9.92
N ARG A 585 21.14 40.93 10.03
CA ARG A 585 20.02 41.71 9.46
C ARG A 585 19.93 41.55 7.95
N ALA A 586 21.08 41.58 7.26
CA ALA A 586 21.13 41.42 5.82
C ALA A 586 20.71 40.00 5.42
N ALA A 587 21.09 38.99 6.19
CA ALA A 587 20.70 37.58 5.94
C ALA A 587 19.19 37.38 6.13
N VAL A 588 18.61 37.83 7.22
CA VAL A 588 17.14 37.81 7.46
C VAL A 588 16.41 38.56 6.35
N ARG A 589 16.90 39.73 5.95
CA ARG A 589 16.32 40.49 4.85
C ARG A 589 16.35 39.69 3.53
N ARG A 590 17.50 39.10 3.14
CA ARG A 590 17.61 38.26 1.92
C ARG A 590 16.63 37.10 1.96
N MET A 591 16.44 36.47 3.11
CA MET A 591 15.50 35.38 3.29
C MET A 591 14.04 35.81 3.01
N TYR A 592 13.59 36.91 3.62
CA TYR A 592 12.24 37.44 3.38
C TYR A 592 12.04 38.00 1.95
N GLU A 593 13.07 38.63 1.36
CA GLU A 593 13.04 39.05 -0.03
C GLU A 593 12.89 37.87 -0.97
N LEU A 594 13.59 36.75 -0.73
CA LEU A 594 13.42 35.52 -1.52
C LEU A 594 12.00 34.98 -1.41
N MET A 595 11.44 34.86 -0.19
CA MET A 595 10.07 34.39 0.02
C MET A 595 9.04 35.28 -0.67
N ARG A 596 9.15 36.61 -0.54
CA ARG A 596 8.29 37.58 -1.22
C ARG A 596 8.35 37.42 -2.74
N ASP A 597 9.54 37.34 -3.29
CA ASP A 597 9.75 37.27 -4.74
C ASP A 597 9.18 35.97 -5.32
N VAL A 598 9.36 34.83 -4.62
CA VAL A 598 8.79 33.54 -5.03
C VAL A 598 7.26 33.56 -4.91
N ALA A 599 6.70 34.10 -3.84
CA ALA A 599 5.26 34.26 -3.71
C ALA A 599 4.69 35.15 -4.82
N SER A 600 5.35 36.27 -5.13
CA SER A 600 4.95 37.19 -6.20
C SER A 600 5.08 36.59 -7.59
N GLU A 601 6.13 35.79 -7.85
CA GLU A 601 6.32 35.06 -9.11
C GLU A 601 5.20 34.06 -9.39
N LEU A 602 4.69 33.42 -8.32
CA LEU A 602 3.68 32.37 -8.39
C LEU A 602 2.26 32.88 -8.11
N ALA A 603 2.09 34.17 -7.83
CA ALA A 603 0.77 34.77 -7.58
C ALA A 603 -0.18 34.59 -8.78
N PRO A 604 -1.48 34.37 -8.57
CA PRO A 604 -2.19 34.22 -7.29
C PRO A 604 -2.21 32.77 -6.73
N GLU A 605 -1.43 31.86 -7.29
CA GLU A 605 -1.57 30.41 -7.06
C GLU A 605 -0.76 29.86 -5.87
N PHE A 606 0.10 30.68 -5.24
CA PHE A 606 0.95 30.21 -4.15
C PHE A 606 1.02 31.22 -3.01
N GLN A 607 0.89 30.74 -1.78
CA GLN A 607 0.88 31.51 -0.55
C GLN A 607 2.04 31.07 0.34
N ILE A 608 2.68 32.02 1.01
CA ILE A 608 3.65 31.76 2.07
C ILE A 608 3.13 32.37 3.38
N ILE A 609 3.10 31.61 4.46
CA ILE A 609 2.73 32.07 5.80
C ILE A 609 3.95 31.88 6.71
N VAL A 610 4.42 32.96 7.32
CA VAL A 610 5.57 32.94 8.22
C VAL A 610 5.14 33.39 9.61
N CYS A 611 5.33 32.51 10.59
CA CYS A 611 5.17 32.82 12.02
C CYS A 611 6.54 33.12 12.59
N ASP A 612 6.86 34.38 12.94
CA ASP A 612 8.23 34.77 13.31
C ASP A 612 8.28 35.87 14.38
N HIS A 613 9.48 36.15 14.85
CA HIS A 613 9.80 37.31 15.71
C HIS A 613 10.26 38.50 14.90
N ALA A 614 10.72 38.29 13.67
CA ALA A 614 11.25 39.34 12.79
C ALA A 614 10.25 40.50 12.62
N ASN A 615 10.79 41.71 12.59
CA ASN A 615 10.04 42.93 12.34
C ASN A 615 10.94 43.91 11.58
N LEU A 616 11.01 43.71 10.25
CA LEU A 616 11.80 44.56 9.38
C LEU A 616 11.08 45.88 9.13
N PRO A 617 11.80 47.03 9.09
CA PRO A 617 11.20 48.36 8.96
C PRO A 617 10.77 48.69 7.51
N GLU A 618 11.12 47.86 6.53
CA GLU A 618 10.83 48.07 5.11
C GLU A 618 9.31 48.02 4.85
N ASP A 619 8.80 48.96 4.05
CA ASP A 619 7.36 49.05 3.72
C ASP A 619 6.79 47.73 3.17
N TRP A 620 7.52 47.06 2.26
CA TRP A 620 7.09 45.79 1.67
C TRP A 620 6.94 44.67 2.72
N PHE A 621 7.74 44.70 3.80
CA PHE A 621 7.62 43.73 4.89
C PHE A 621 6.40 44.07 5.76
N GLN A 622 6.22 45.34 6.07
CA GLN A 622 5.08 45.82 6.86
C GLN A 622 3.75 45.54 6.14
N ASP A 623 3.72 45.66 4.79
CA ASP A 623 2.57 45.28 3.97
C ASP A 623 2.26 43.78 4.02
N ALA A 624 3.26 42.95 4.21
CA ALA A 624 3.09 41.49 4.38
C ALA A 624 2.66 41.09 5.82
N VAL A 625 2.83 41.97 6.82
CA VAL A 625 2.41 41.69 8.19
C VAL A 625 0.90 41.73 8.31
N ARG A 626 0.29 40.56 8.46
CA ARG A 626 -1.17 40.41 8.68
C ARG A 626 -1.54 40.50 10.15
N HIS A 627 -0.72 39.94 11.02
CA HIS A 627 -0.93 39.97 12.44
C HIS A 627 0.35 40.35 13.18
N ASN A 628 0.24 41.35 14.06
CA ASN A 628 1.32 41.75 14.95
C ASN A 628 0.89 41.50 16.40
N TRP A 629 1.47 40.44 16.99
CA TRP A 629 1.15 39.99 18.35
C TRP A 629 2.14 40.55 19.38
N ARG A 630 2.09 41.87 19.53
CA ARG A 630 2.79 42.65 20.56
C ARG A 630 1.77 43.41 21.42
N GLU A 631 2.18 44.06 22.47
CA GLU A 631 1.33 44.90 23.36
C GLU A 631 0.12 44.13 23.92
N GLY A 632 0.31 42.88 24.35
CA GLY A 632 -0.75 42.04 24.93
C GLY A 632 -1.65 41.33 23.94
N ARG A 633 -1.46 41.52 22.63
CA ARG A 633 -2.17 40.74 21.60
C ARG A 633 -1.59 39.34 21.50
N LYS A 634 -2.45 38.30 21.50
CA LYS A 634 -2.09 36.88 21.48
C LYS A 634 -3.10 36.11 20.64
N LEU A 635 -2.77 34.83 20.32
CA LEU A 635 -3.69 33.89 19.69
C LEU A 635 -4.96 33.73 20.53
N ILE A 636 -4.82 33.43 21.83
CA ILE A 636 -5.94 33.31 22.76
C ILE A 636 -6.18 34.68 23.45
N PRO A 637 -7.37 35.28 23.30
CA PRO A 637 -7.73 36.51 24.02
C PRO A 637 -7.68 36.31 25.53
N GLN A 638 -7.29 37.34 26.27
CA GLN A 638 -7.19 37.26 27.74
C GLN A 638 -8.54 36.92 28.39
N GLU A 639 -9.64 37.41 27.84
CA GLU A 639 -10.99 37.12 28.31
C GLU A 639 -11.35 35.63 28.32
N TRP A 640 -10.84 34.85 27.35
CA TRP A 640 -11.06 33.38 27.29
C TRP A 640 -10.30 32.67 28.42
N ILE A 641 -9.11 33.17 28.75
CA ILE A 641 -8.29 32.64 29.84
C ILE A 641 -8.95 32.90 31.19
N ASP A 642 -9.48 34.10 31.35
CA ASP A 642 -10.15 34.52 32.59
C ASP A 642 -11.44 33.71 32.82
N GLU A 643 -12.26 33.51 31.76
CA GLU A 643 -13.47 32.67 31.80
C GLU A 643 -13.15 31.19 32.13
N ALA A 644 -12.09 30.66 31.57
CA ALA A 644 -11.68 29.27 31.85
C ALA A 644 -11.09 29.09 33.27
N ALA A 645 -10.66 30.16 33.91
CA ALA A 645 -10.18 30.12 35.28
C ALA A 645 -11.33 30.20 36.31
N GLU A 646 -12.51 30.73 35.89
CA GLU A 646 -13.72 30.83 36.71
C GLU A 646 -14.64 29.60 36.63
N SER A 647 -14.49 28.79 35.58
CA SER A 647 -15.23 27.55 35.35
C SER A 647 -14.49 26.32 35.93
#